data_79f0de3240b471bdd35206e3d8824e06
#
_entry.id   79f0de3240b471bdd35206e3d8824e06
#
_cell.length_a   1.000
_cell.length_b   1.000
_cell.length_c   1.000
_cell.angle_alpha   90.00
_cell.angle_beta   90.00
_cell.angle_gamma   90.00
#
_symmetry.space_group_name_H-M   'P 1'
#
loop_
_entity.id
_entity.type
_entity.pdbx_description
1 polymer ?
#
loop_
_entity_poly.entity_id
_entity_poly.type
_entity_poly.pdbx_seq_one_letter_code
_entity_poly.pdbx_strand_id
1 'polypeptide(L)'
;MGVLYASAENITPDTIPTQELPEITIEASNQDVSPSVSTYYPGIKQKNAANSAITLLGLMSLPQLDVDMGASSVKTLSGQSVAIFIDFNESTPQDLDGIKTQDVKRVEVYDFPADPRFKGAHHVVNLIMQKYEYGGYTKIAGEKQVGVNKTDASIYSKMSYKSMIYDLYADELYLTDRHQGSAQTEIFRFPDLFNAGPQTVERSTSLEGAKFRTNTNNVAVRALYSTSKIRLSNRISLNINHTPVNDTYSAINYEPDIINAKSSIQQLSSDNLSLGYYGDFLFTFSSGLTLQTDLTYTYGNNKSNSAYTSGTDFLINNDAKEISNDVHVNPKLSFRINDHNNIMLFGSGVWRRNNIQYFGDSPSFQKYNVQAYFTGLHYDLIFANIQAGGEIGWAWEKNKISGFDSSDNFPQINVYANYMPAPKHLLALSWNYGKDVPDASQKSPNMLQQNELMWFTGSPALKDYKYMNTNLTYTWLPNNRWQVAANIGLFNFDDRCVAVYLPIAPDGTMLRKYVNGGNYHTWMFSINATGKFFGNSLVISFMPQYWLYRTSGEYRHSINNLNGRIQATYYLKNFYLMASYSLKRKLPATQAEYIEEVPEQNQVRFGWGNGNLNLSVTAYNFFRNSWVGSVQKLQSEYYDFSRIKYSTASHMRISFAATYTFGYGKKVDRYDEVMKGEAVGSAILK
;
A
#
# COMPACT_ATOMS: atom_id res chain seq x y z
N MET A 1 42.37 -81.65 -54.97
CA MET A 1 41.40 -80.60 -54.76
C MET A 1 41.05 -80.61 -53.29
N GLY A 2 41.71 -79.84 -52.50
CA GLY A 2 41.47 -79.71 -51.07
C GLY A 2 40.66 -78.45 -50.74
N VAL A 3 39.54 -78.63 -50.05
CA VAL A 3 38.75 -77.54 -49.57
C VAL A 3 39.12 -77.33 -48.10
N LEU A 4 39.69 -76.15 -47.81
CA LEU A 4 39.96 -75.69 -46.44
C LEU A 4 38.69 -75.07 -45.84
N TYR A 5 38.25 -75.64 -44.72
CA TYR A 5 37.21 -75.01 -43.90
C TYR A 5 37.94 -74.12 -42.88
N ALA A 6 37.61 -72.81 -42.92
CA ALA A 6 37.99 -71.84 -41.87
C ALA A 6 36.90 -71.85 -40.81
N SER A 7 37.18 -72.21 -39.60
CA SER A 7 36.30 -72.03 -38.44
C SER A 7 36.39 -70.61 -37.95
N ALA A 8 35.23 -69.93 -37.91
CA ALA A 8 35.09 -68.59 -37.31
C ALA A 8 34.99 -68.77 -35.75
N GLU A 9 35.95 -68.25 -35.04
CA GLU A 9 35.88 -68.09 -33.59
C GLU A 9 34.86 -67.00 -33.27
N ASN A 10 33.86 -67.33 -32.43
CA ASN A 10 32.93 -66.39 -31.85
C ASN A 10 33.67 -65.49 -30.84
N ILE A 11 33.89 -64.23 -31.21
CA ILE A 11 34.30 -63.15 -30.30
C ILE A 11 33.05 -62.74 -29.56
N THR A 12 32.93 -63.09 -28.30
CA THR A 12 31.94 -62.52 -27.37
C THR A 12 32.26 -61.03 -27.17
N PRO A 13 31.33 -60.09 -27.34
CA PRO A 13 31.60 -58.69 -27.03
C PRO A 13 31.81 -58.53 -25.53
N ASP A 14 32.97 -58.00 -25.18
CA ASP A 14 33.30 -57.57 -23.81
C ASP A 14 32.27 -56.52 -23.37
N THR A 15 31.34 -56.90 -22.54
CA THR A 15 30.39 -55.99 -21.91
C THR A 15 31.11 -55.18 -20.86
N ILE A 16 31.54 -53.98 -21.22
CA ILE A 16 31.97 -52.98 -20.26
C ILE A 16 30.74 -52.72 -19.34
N PRO A 17 30.85 -52.92 -18.02
CA PRO A 17 29.76 -52.58 -17.13
C PRO A 17 29.51 -51.09 -17.22
N THR A 18 28.37 -50.70 -17.78
CA THR A 18 27.87 -49.34 -17.71
C THR A 18 27.60 -49.03 -16.24
N GLN A 19 28.49 -48.30 -15.62
CA GLN A 19 28.29 -47.73 -14.30
C GLN A 19 27.27 -46.58 -14.52
N GLU A 20 26.01 -46.79 -14.13
CA GLU A 20 25.05 -45.72 -14.07
C GLU A 20 25.60 -44.66 -13.12
N LEU A 21 26.00 -43.52 -13.65
CA LEU A 21 26.31 -42.34 -12.86
C LEU A 21 25.05 -41.93 -12.10
N PRO A 22 25.15 -41.64 -10.80
CA PRO A 22 24.00 -41.17 -10.07
C PRO A 22 23.45 -39.94 -10.77
N GLU A 23 22.14 -39.94 -11.04
CA GLU A 23 21.40 -38.82 -11.64
C GLU A 23 21.64 -37.56 -10.81
N ILE A 24 22.52 -36.68 -11.29
CA ILE A 24 22.70 -35.37 -10.67
C ILE A 24 21.48 -34.55 -11.01
N THR A 25 20.50 -34.59 -10.13
CA THR A 25 19.36 -33.67 -10.22
C THR A 25 19.85 -32.26 -9.90
N ILE A 26 20.18 -31.46 -10.91
CA ILE A 26 20.45 -30.06 -10.74
C ILE A 26 19.09 -29.40 -10.49
N GLU A 27 18.70 -29.22 -9.23
CA GLU A 27 17.57 -28.35 -8.90
C GLU A 27 17.98 -26.91 -9.27
N ALA A 28 17.40 -26.41 -10.35
CA ALA A 28 17.54 -25.01 -10.70
C ALA A 28 17.09 -24.14 -9.52
N SER A 29 17.93 -23.20 -9.09
CA SER A 29 17.60 -22.29 -8.01
C SER A 29 16.38 -21.48 -8.40
N ASN A 30 15.31 -21.52 -7.58
CA ASN A 30 14.13 -20.69 -7.77
C ASN A 30 14.32 -19.25 -7.23
N GLN A 31 15.52 -18.91 -6.81
CA GLN A 31 15.88 -17.63 -6.21
C GLN A 31 17.37 -17.34 -6.39
N ASP A 32 17.68 -16.08 -6.58
CA ASP A 32 19.04 -15.56 -6.67
C ASP A 32 19.12 -14.25 -5.87
N VAL A 33 20.24 -13.98 -5.22
CA VAL A 33 20.41 -12.81 -4.36
C VAL A 33 21.75 -12.14 -4.64
N SER A 34 21.69 -10.85 -4.88
CA SER A 34 22.83 -9.94 -4.91
C SER A 34 22.60 -8.77 -3.94
N PRO A 35 23.59 -7.94 -3.64
CA PRO A 35 23.38 -6.76 -2.80
C PRO A 35 22.33 -5.79 -3.34
N SER A 36 22.17 -5.72 -4.67
CA SER A 36 21.27 -4.80 -5.34
C SER A 36 19.89 -5.39 -5.62
N VAL A 37 19.77 -6.73 -5.75
CA VAL A 37 18.49 -7.35 -6.13
C VAL A 37 18.36 -8.79 -5.62
N SER A 38 17.19 -9.11 -5.11
CA SER A 38 16.75 -10.49 -4.85
C SER A 38 15.77 -10.92 -5.92
N THR A 39 16.10 -11.94 -6.70
CA THR A 39 15.31 -12.45 -7.82
C THR A 39 14.61 -13.75 -7.44
N TYR A 40 13.31 -13.83 -7.74
CA TYR A 40 12.46 -14.99 -7.46
C TYR A 40 11.71 -15.42 -8.71
N TYR A 41 11.63 -16.74 -8.92
CA TYR A 41 10.94 -17.33 -10.06
C TYR A 41 9.62 -17.98 -9.61
N PRO A 42 8.45 -17.42 -9.98
CA PRO A 42 7.16 -17.98 -9.61
C PRO A 42 6.91 -19.32 -10.31
N GLY A 43 6.51 -20.32 -9.55
CA GLY A 43 6.16 -21.64 -10.07
C GLY A 43 4.86 -21.62 -10.86
N ILE A 44 4.70 -22.60 -11.77
CA ILE A 44 3.48 -22.74 -12.59
C ILE A 44 2.21 -22.85 -11.70
N LYS A 45 2.27 -23.56 -10.58
CA LYS A 45 1.15 -23.68 -9.63
C LYS A 45 0.73 -22.33 -9.05
N GLN A 46 1.70 -21.47 -8.68
CA GLN A 46 1.45 -20.12 -8.16
C GLN A 46 0.87 -19.22 -9.24
N LYS A 47 1.42 -19.25 -10.46
CA LYS A 47 0.91 -18.49 -11.61
C LYS A 47 -0.53 -18.89 -11.96
N ASN A 48 -0.86 -20.18 -11.94
CA ASN A 48 -2.21 -20.68 -12.23
C ASN A 48 -3.21 -20.31 -11.14
N ALA A 49 -2.79 -20.29 -9.88
CA ALA A 49 -3.63 -19.94 -8.73
C ALA A 49 -3.87 -18.42 -8.60
N ALA A 50 -2.93 -17.60 -9.07
CA ALA A 50 -3.02 -16.16 -8.95
C ALA A 50 -3.92 -15.53 -10.02
N ASN A 51 -4.73 -14.56 -9.62
CA ASN A 51 -5.58 -13.77 -10.51
C ASN A 51 -5.12 -12.31 -10.66
N SER A 52 -4.13 -11.86 -9.87
CA SER A 52 -3.54 -10.52 -9.91
C SER A 52 -2.07 -10.56 -9.51
N ALA A 53 -1.35 -9.45 -9.67
CA ALA A 53 0.03 -9.31 -9.18
C ALA A 53 0.10 -9.51 -7.66
N ILE A 54 -0.79 -8.86 -6.92
CA ILE A 54 -0.82 -8.95 -5.45
C ILE A 54 -1.08 -10.38 -5.00
N THR A 55 -2.03 -11.06 -5.63
CA THR A 55 -2.30 -12.48 -5.32
C THR A 55 -1.08 -13.35 -5.62
N LEU A 56 -0.37 -13.09 -6.74
CA LEU A 56 0.85 -13.81 -7.07
C LEU A 56 1.94 -13.62 -6.00
N LEU A 57 2.22 -12.37 -5.62
CA LEU A 57 3.20 -12.04 -4.57
C LEU A 57 2.82 -12.68 -3.22
N GLY A 58 1.55 -12.65 -2.85
CA GLY A 58 1.05 -13.29 -1.63
C GLY A 58 1.21 -14.82 -1.63
N LEU A 59 0.95 -15.48 -2.78
CA LEU A 59 1.15 -16.92 -2.95
C LEU A 59 2.62 -17.33 -3.04
N MET A 60 3.51 -16.43 -3.48
CA MET A 60 4.96 -16.64 -3.46
C MET A 60 5.54 -16.57 -2.05
N SER A 61 4.91 -15.83 -1.14
CA SER A 61 5.33 -15.64 0.25
C SER A 61 6.80 -15.21 0.37
N LEU A 62 7.15 -14.12 -0.32
CA LEU A 62 8.52 -13.60 -0.36
C LEU A 62 8.95 -13.13 1.03
N PRO A 63 10.17 -13.47 1.51
CA PRO A 63 10.55 -13.27 2.90
C PRO A 63 10.70 -11.79 3.29
N GLN A 64 11.08 -10.90 2.35
CA GLN A 64 11.24 -9.46 2.61
C GLN A 64 9.92 -8.68 2.62
N LEU A 65 8.81 -9.31 2.21
CA LEU A 65 7.54 -8.61 1.98
C LEU A 65 6.45 -9.06 2.95
N ASP A 66 5.66 -8.13 3.40
CA ASP A 66 4.35 -8.32 4.00
C ASP A 66 3.26 -8.03 2.95
N VAL A 67 2.65 -9.09 2.43
CA VAL A 67 1.60 -8.98 1.40
C VAL A 67 0.24 -9.26 2.03
N ASP A 68 -0.63 -8.26 2.05
CA ASP A 68 -2.03 -8.40 2.43
C ASP A 68 -2.90 -8.50 1.17
N MET A 69 -3.30 -9.72 0.83
CA MET A 69 -4.16 -9.98 -0.33
C MET A 69 -5.60 -9.47 -0.13
N GLY A 70 -6.05 -9.33 1.12
CA GLY A 70 -7.39 -8.82 1.44
C GLY A 70 -7.48 -7.30 1.29
N ALA A 71 -6.42 -6.59 1.69
CA ALA A 71 -6.29 -5.15 1.55
C ALA A 71 -5.59 -4.73 0.25
N SER A 72 -5.19 -5.69 -0.62
CA SER A 72 -4.43 -5.45 -1.86
C SER A 72 -3.18 -4.59 -1.63
N SER A 73 -2.43 -4.84 -0.56
CA SER A 73 -1.26 -4.04 -0.19
C SER A 73 0.02 -4.87 -0.06
N VAL A 74 1.14 -4.25 -0.42
CA VAL A 74 2.49 -4.80 -0.26
C VAL A 74 3.33 -3.82 0.52
N LYS A 75 3.97 -4.31 1.58
CA LYS A 75 4.85 -3.53 2.45
C LYS A 75 6.13 -4.30 2.70
N THR A 76 7.16 -3.61 3.16
CA THR A 76 8.34 -4.26 3.75
C THR A 76 7.97 -4.87 5.10
N LEU A 77 8.85 -5.67 5.69
CA LEU A 77 8.66 -6.18 7.05
C LEU A 77 8.60 -5.08 8.11
N SER A 78 9.17 -3.92 7.83
CA SER A 78 9.10 -2.71 8.68
C SER A 78 7.82 -1.90 8.48
N GLY A 79 6.92 -2.33 7.58
CA GLY A 79 5.67 -1.64 7.30
C GLY A 79 5.79 -0.48 6.31
N GLN A 80 6.98 -0.23 5.73
CA GLN A 80 7.19 0.81 4.73
C GLN A 80 6.52 0.43 3.40
N SER A 81 6.11 1.44 2.64
CA SER A 81 5.50 1.25 1.32
C SER A 81 6.50 0.67 0.32
N VAL A 82 6.02 -0.25 -0.51
CA VAL A 82 6.77 -0.84 -1.62
C VAL A 82 6.17 -0.36 -2.93
N ALA A 83 7.00 0.25 -3.78
CA ALA A 83 6.58 0.62 -5.13
C ALA A 83 6.63 -0.62 -6.04
N ILE A 84 5.56 -0.87 -6.79
CA ILE A 84 5.50 -2.04 -7.67
C ILE A 84 5.62 -1.56 -9.11
N PHE A 85 6.53 -2.20 -9.84
CA PHE A 85 6.82 -1.95 -11.24
C PHE A 85 6.50 -3.18 -12.09
N ILE A 86 6.14 -2.95 -13.33
CA ILE A 86 5.96 -3.98 -14.37
C ILE A 86 6.86 -3.61 -15.54
N ASP A 87 7.87 -4.44 -15.83
CA ASP A 87 8.89 -4.16 -16.83
C ASP A 87 9.50 -2.76 -16.68
N PHE A 88 9.87 -2.39 -15.45
CA PHE A 88 10.41 -1.08 -15.06
C PHE A 88 9.47 0.11 -15.28
N ASN A 89 8.18 -0.12 -15.47
CA ASN A 89 7.17 0.93 -15.49
C ASN A 89 6.42 0.89 -14.16
N GLU A 90 6.31 2.01 -13.49
CA GLU A 90 5.53 2.10 -12.25
C GLU A 90 4.09 1.71 -12.51
N SER A 91 3.60 0.77 -11.71
CA SER A 91 2.26 0.21 -11.85
C SER A 91 1.24 0.95 -10.98
N THR A 92 0.01 0.93 -11.43
CA THR A 92 -1.14 1.35 -10.66
C THR A 92 -1.85 0.12 -10.09
N PRO A 93 -2.78 0.29 -9.12
CA PRO A 93 -3.63 -0.82 -8.68
C PRO A 93 -4.32 -1.54 -9.85
N GLN A 94 -4.75 -0.79 -10.86
CA GLN A 94 -5.39 -1.31 -12.06
C GLN A 94 -4.44 -2.17 -12.90
N ASP A 95 -3.18 -1.75 -13.04
CA ASP A 95 -2.16 -2.55 -13.72
C ASP A 95 -1.92 -3.86 -12.98
N LEU A 96 -1.87 -3.81 -11.62
CA LEU A 96 -1.63 -4.99 -10.79
C LEU A 96 -2.78 -6.00 -10.86
N ASP A 97 -4.01 -5.52 -10.95
CA ASP A 97 -5.18 -6.37 -11.16
C ASP A 97 -5.25 -6.88 -12.60
N GLY A 98 -4.80 -6.06 -13.56
CA GLY A 98 -4.85 -6.33 -14.99
C GLY A 98 -3.85 -7.37 -15.49
N ILE A 99 -2.72 -7.64 -14.81
CA ILE A 99 -1.68 -8.50 -15.36
C ILE A 99 -2.16 -9.93 -15.68
N LYS A 100 -1.59 -10.52 -16.72
CA LYS A 100 -1.66 -11.95 -16.98
C LYS A 100 -0.55 -12.66 -16.20
N THR A 101 -0.90 -13.29 -15.08
CA THR A 101 0.07 -13.90 -14.14
C THR A 101 0.93 -14.99 -14.77
N GLN A 102 0.42 -15.66 -15.82
CA GLN A 102 1.15 -16.66 -16.63
C GLN A 102 2.38 -16.05 -17.33
N ASP A 103 2.31 -14.77 -17.65
CA ASP A 103 3.36 -14.08 -18.39
C ASP A 103 4.45 -13.50 -17.45
N VAL A 104 4.31 -13.63 -16.13
CA VAL A 104 5.36 -13.23 -15.20
C VAL A 104 6.52 -14.22 -15.27
N LYS A 105 7.68 -13.76 -15.72
CA LYS A 105 8.91 -14.58 -15.82
C LYS A 105 9.59 -14.68 -14.46
N ARG A 106 9.81 -13.53 -13.80
CA ARG A 106 10.45 -13.43 -12.50
C ARG A 106 9.95 -12.20 -11.75
N VAL A 107 10.18 -12.20 -10.46
CA VAL A 107 9.93 -11.10 -9.53
C VAL A 107 11.26 -10.66 -8.97
N GLU A 108 11.58 -9.39 -9.10
CA GLU A 108 12.79 -8.77 -8.58
C GLU A 108 12.41 -7.88 -7.41
N VAL A 109 13.08 -8.04 -6.28
CA VAL A 109 12.90 -7.21 -5.08
C VAL A 109 14.17 -6.43 -4.84
N TYR A 110 14.04 -5.12 -4.78
CA TYR A 110 15.13 -4.18 -4.60
C TYR A 110 14.96 -3.40 -3.31
N ASP A 111 16.05 -3.24 -2.59
CA ASP A 111 16.20 -2.24 -1.55
C ASP A 111 17.18 -1.18 -2.05
N PHE A 112 16.71 0.05 -2.20
CA PHE A 112 17.45 1.20 -2.71
C PHE A 112 18.06 0.99 -4.10
N PRO A 113 17.24 0.75 -5.14
CA PRO A 113 17.76 0.53 -6.49
C PRO A 113 18.42 1.79 -7.06
N ALA A 114 19.63 1.63 -7.57
CA ALA A 114 20.37 2.69 -8.26
C ALA A 114 19.87 2.98 -9.70
N ASP A 115 19.00 2.13 -10.22
CA ASP A 115 18.46 2.25 -11.59
C ASP A 115 17.47 3.43 -11.68
N PRO A 116 17.73 4.43 -12.53
CA PRO A 116 16.87 5.62 -12.65
C PRO A 116 15.43 5.31 -13.07
N ARG A 117 15.18 4.14 -13.69
CA ARG A 117 13.85 3.71 -14.08
C ARG A 117 12.91 3.51 -12.88
N PHE A 118 13.46 3.23 -11.70
CA PHE A 118 12.69 3.12 -10.45
C PHE A 118 12.42 4.45 -9.75
N LYS A 119 12.81 5.56 -10.37
CA LYS A 119 12.42 6.92 -9.95
C LYS A 119 12.85 7.30 -8.53
N GLY A 120 13.89 6.66 -7.99
CA GLY A 120 14.36 6.88 -6.63
C GLY A 120 13.45 6.26 -5.56
N ALA A 121 12.59 5.31 -5.92
CA ALA A 121 11.84 4.52 -4.94
C ALA A 121 12.80 3.68 -4.08
N HIS A 122 12.60 3.69 -2.77
CA HIS A 122 13.51 3.02 -1.84
C HIS A 122 13.30 1.48 -1.79
N HIS A 123 12.06 1.05 -1.86
CA HIS A 123 11.69 -0.37 -1.86
C HIS A 123 10.87 -0.68 -3.09
N VAL A 124 11.34 -1.60 -3.90
CA VAL A 124 10.74 -1.89 -5.20
C VAL A 124 10.51 -3.39 -5.39
N VAL A 125 9.35 -3.72 -5.92
CA VAL A 125 9.06 -5.02 -6.54
C VAL A 125 8.88 -4.78 -8.03
N ASN A 126 9.67 -5.43 -8.87
CA ASN A 126 9.58 -5.34 -10.33
C ASN A 126 9.16 -6.70 -10.90
N LEU A 127 8.03 -6.74 -11.57
CA LEU A 127 7.50 -7.91 -12.25
C LEU A 127 7.99 -7.92 -13.69
N ILE A 128 8.88 -8.84 -14.04
CA ILE A 128 9.37 -8.99 -15.41
C ILE A 128 8.43 -9.91 -16.17
N MET A 129 7.87 -9.39 -17.26
CA MET A 129 6.83 -10.03 -18.04
C MET A 129 7.37 -10.70 -19.32
N GLN A 130 6.61 -11.65 -19.85
CA GLN A 130 6.77 -12.15 -21.20
C GLN A 130 6.47 -11.04 -22.21
N LYS A 131 7.35 -10.80 -23.17
CA LYS A 131 7.14 -9.79 -24.23
C LYS A 131 6.35 -10.36 -25.41
N TYR A 132 5.58 -9.51 -26.07
CA TYR A 132 4.87 -9.81 -27.30
C TYR A 132 5.52 -9.07 -28.47
N GLU A 133 5.71 -9.74 -29.59
CA GLU A 133 6.12 -9.11 -30.83
C GLU A 133 4.98 -8.25 -31.38
N TYR A 134 3.80 -8.85 -31.40
CA TYR A 134 2.52 -8.19 -31.69
C TYR A 134 1.39 -8.96 -30.99
N GLY A 135 0.33 -8.27 -30.63
CA GLY A 135 -0.81 -8.84 -29.92
C GLY A 135 -0.81 -8.48 -28.45
N GLY A 136 -1.41 -9.30 -27.62
CA GLY A 136 -1.56 -9.01 -26.20
C GLY A 136 -2.57 -9.92 -25.54
N TYR A 137 -3.34 -9.36 -24.62
CA TYR A 137 -4.40 -10.08 -23.95
C TYR A 137 -5.49 -9.13 -23.45
N THR A 138 -6.68 -9.69 -23.27
CA THR A 138 -7.77 -9.05 -22.54
C THR A 138 -8.18 -9.93 -21.37
N LYS A 139 -8.37 -9.31 -20.22
CA LYS A 139 -8.75 -9.93 -18.97
C LYS A 139 -10.07 -9.33 -18.50
N ILE A 140 -11.02 -10.19 -18.17
CA ILE A 140 -12.30 -9.84 -17.55
C ILE A 140 -12.31 -10.48 -16.18
N ALA A 141 -12.64 -9.70 -15.15
CA ALA A 141 -12.74 -10.19 -13.79
C ALA A 141 -14.04 -9.73 -13.14
N GLY A 142 -14.57 -10.56 -12.26
CA GLY A 142 -15.74 -10.23 -11.45
C GLY A 142 -15.64 -10.88 -10.08
N GLU A 143 -16.07 -10.14 -9.06
CA GLU A 143 -16.20 -10.60 -7.68
C GLU A 143 -17.58 -10.25 -7.13
N LYS A 144 -18.22 -11.22 -6.48
CA LYS A 144 -19.46 -11.03 -5.72
C LYS A 144 -19.26 -11.48 -4.29
N GLN A 145 -19.53 -10.60 -3.33
CA GLN A 145 -19.57 -10.96 -1.92
C GLN A 145 -21.01 -11.14 -1.45
N VAL A 146 -21.22 -12.22 -0.68
CA VAL A 146 -22.46 -12.51 0.02
C VAL A 146 -22.28 -12.20 1.50
N GLY A 147 -23.32 -11.64 2.14
CA GLY A 147 -23.23 -11.09 3.52
C GLY A 147 -23.03 -9.58 3.53
N VAL A 148 -22.28 -9.05 2.55
CA VAL A 148 -22.28 -7.67 2.08
C VAL A 148 -22.68 -7.69 0.63
N ASN A 149 -23.52 -6.78 0.19
CA ASN A 149 -23.84 -6.68 -1.23
C ASN A 149 -22.74 -5.89 -1.95
N LYS A 150 -21.55 -6.50 -2.09
CA LYS A 150 -20.44 -5.97 -2.88
C LYS A 150 -20.37 -6.70 -4.22
N THR A 151 -20.33 -5.94 -5.30
CA THR A 151 -20.02 -6.43 -6.65
C THR A 151 -18.86 -5.61 -7.20
N ASP A 152 -17.88 -6.27 -7.74
CA ASP A 152 -16.71 -5.68 -8.37
C ASP A 152 -16.55 -6.33 -9.75
N ALA A 153 -16.42 -5.53 -10.80
CA ALA A 153 -16.26 -6.00 -12.16
C ALA A 153 -15.22 -5.14 -12.88
N SER A 154 -14.31 -5.78 -13.61
CA SER A 154 -13.27 -5.05 -14.32
C SER A 154 -12.94 -5.69 -15.67
N ILE A 155 -12.48 -4.86 -16.59
CA ILE A 155 -11.88 -5.25 -17.86
C ILE A 155 -10.54 -4.56 -18.01
N TYR A 156 -9.53 -5.31 -18.37
CA TYR A 156 -8.21 -4.83 -18.72
C TYR A 156 -7.80 -5.39 -20.07
N SER A 157 -7.34 -4.54 -20.98
CA SER A 157 -6.84 -4.96 -22.30
C SER A 157 -5.47 -4.35 -22.55
N LYS A 158 -4.50 -5.19 -22.90
CA LYS A 158 -3.14 -4.79 -23.28
C LYS A 158 -2.87 -5.23 -24.72
N MET A 159 -2.43 -4.30 -25.53
CA MET A 159 -2.04 -4.56 -26.91
C MET A 159 -0.63 -4.03 -27.16
N SER A 160 0.23 -4.86 -27.67
CA SER A 160 1.61 -4.54 -28.06
C SER A 160 1.77 -4.63 -29.56
N TYR A 161 2.41 -3.63 -30.14
CA TYR A 161 2.79 -3.63 -31.56
C TYR A 161 4.12 -2.91 -31.73
N LYS A 162 5.16 -3.64 -32.14
CA LYS A 162 6.54 -3.13 -32.23
C LYS A 162 6.97 -2.49 -30.89
N SER A 163 7.29 -1.18 -30.90
CA SER A 163 7.72 -0.40 -29.74
C SER A 163 6.58 0.27 -28.98
N MET A 164 5.32 0.03 -29.39
CA MET A 164 4.14 0.63 -28.77
C MET A 164 3.37 -0.39 -27.94
N ILE A 165 2.92 0.03 -26.78
CA ILE A 165 1.99 -0.72 -25.93
C ILE A 165 0.82 0.20 -25.60
N TYR A 166 -0.39 -0.31 -25.77
CA TYR A 166 -1.63 0.36 -25.39
C TYR A 166 -2.34 -0.46 -24.33
N ASP A 167 -2.75 0.20 -23.25
CA ASP A 167 -3.53 -0.41 -22.18
C ASP A 167 -4.85 0.34 -22.04
N LEU A 168 -5.93 -0.40 -21.87
CA LEU A 168 -7.25 0.08 -21.51
C LEU A 168 -7.69 -0.63 -20.25
N TYR A 169 -8.18 0.13 -19.29
CA TYR A 169 -8.78 -0.38 -18.05
C TYR A 169 -10.11 0.28 -17.78
N ALA A 170 -11.09 -0.50 -17.35
CA ALA A 170 -12.33 0.00 -16.76
C ALA A 170 -12.78 -0.93 -15.65
N ASP A 171 -13.26 -0.36 -14.55
CA ASP A 171 -13.87 -1.10 -13.43
C ASP A 171 -15.07 -0.38 -12.84
N GLU A 172 -15.95 -1.16 -12.23
CA GLU A 172 -17.07 -0.72 -11.45
C GLU A 172 -17.10 -1.47 -10.12
N LEU A 173 -17.13 -0.73 -9.02
CA LEU A 173 -17.36 -1.24 -7.68
C LEU A 173 -18.70 -0.73 -7.16
N TYR A 174 -19.64 -1.63 -6.92
CA TYR A 174 -20.91 -1.35 -6.26
C TYR A 174 -20.94 -1.99 -4.89
N LEU A 175 -21.25 -1.19 -3.85
CA LEU A 175 -21.30 -1.64 -2.46
C LEU A 175 -22.53 -1.09 -1.76
N THR A 176 -23.29 -1.96 -1.09
CA THR A 176 -24.29 -1.58 -0.09
C THR A 176 -24.02 -2.29 1.23
N ASP A 177 -24.11 -1.54 2.33
CA ASP A 177 -23.87 -2.03 3.68
C ASP A 177 -24.98 -1.51 4.62
N ARG A 178 -25.36 -2.32 5.62
CA ARG A 178 -26.34 -1.96 6.65
C ARG A 178 -25.82 -2.06 8.07
N HIS A 179 -24.53 -2.35 8.21
CA HIS A 179 -23.90 -2.62 9.52
C HIS A 179 -22.69 -1.72 9.78
N GLN A 180 -22.44 -0.75 8.90
CA GLN A 180 -21.35 0.19 9.06
C GLN A 180 -21.78 1.36 9.93
N GLY A 181 -21.13 1.53 11.08
CA GLY A 181 -21.45 2.62 12.01
C GLY A 181 -20.61 2.53 13.27
N SER A 182 -21.04 3.21 14.31
CA SER A 182 -20.37 3.15 15.62
C SER A 182 -21.34 3.29 16.79
N ALA A 183 -20.98 2.69 17.91
CA ALA A 183 -21.51 3.01 19.22
C ALA A 183 -20.40 3.64 20.06
N GLN A 184 -20.70 4.62 20.87
CA GLN A 184 -19.70 5.27 21.69
C GLN A 184 -20.26 5.77 23.02
N THR A 185 -19.38 5.81 24.03
CA THR A 185 -19.60 6.53 25.28
C THR A 185 -18.55 7.61 25.36
N GLU A 186 -18.99 8.84 25.59
CA GLU A 186 -18.19 10.07 25.68
C GLU A 186 -18.39 10.68 27.05
N ILE A 187 -17.32 11.14 27.69
CA ILE A 187 -17.36 11.84 28.96
C ILE A 187 -16.78 13.23 28.73
N PHE A 188 -17.61 14.23 28.86
CA PHE A 188 -17.25 15.64 28.76
C PHE A 188 -17.14 16.25 30.18
N ARG A 189 -16.06 16.99 30.43
CA ARG A 189 -15.81 17.71 31.69
C ARG A 189 -15.74 19.19 31.37
N PHE A 190 -16.82 19.90 31.66
CA PHE A 190 -16.95 21.33 31.44
C PHE A 190 -16.69 22.10 32.72
N PRO A 191 -15.80 23.11 32.72
CA PRO A 191 -15.66 24.04 33.82
C PRO A 191 -16.91 24.91 34.02
N ASP A 192 -17.55 25.29 32.94
CA ASP A 192 -18.77 26.10 32.96
C ASP A 192 -19.62 25.84 31.69
N LEU A 193 -20.57 24.92 31.78
CA LEU A 193 -21.45 24.58 30.64
C LEU A 193 -22.71 25.44 30.72
N PHE A 194 -22.98 26.18 29.65
CA PHE A 194 -24.15 27.05 29.51
C PHE A 194 -24.34 28.07 30.65
N ASN A 195 -23.25 28.55 31.24
CA ASN A 195 -23.20 29.41 32.44
C ASN A 195 -23.85 28.78 33.68
N ALA A 196 -23.86 27.46 33.78
CA ALA A 196 -24.43 26.71 34.90
C ALA A 196 -23.37 26.17 35.90
N GLY A 197 -22.08 26.53 35.69
CA GLY A 197 -20.93 26.07 36.49
C GLY A 197 -20.38 24.71 36.02
N PRO A 198 -19.46 24.11 36.82
CA PRO A 198 -18.79 22.87 36.48
C PRO A 198 -19.76 21.70 36.31
N GLN A 199 -19.67 21.00 35.16
CA GLN A 199 -20.51 19.83 34.86
C GLN A 199 -19.71 18.74 34.17
N THR A 200 -19.99 17.50 34.54
CA THR A 200 -19.55 16.31 33.84
C THR A 200 -20.77 15.69 33.15
N VAL A 201 -20.68 15.51 31.86
CA VAL A 201 -21.77 14.97 31.04
C VAL A 201 -21.28 13.69 30.35
N GLU A 202 -21.97 12.60 30.59
CA GLU A 202 -21.83 11.38 29.78
C GLU A 202 -22.82 11.38 28.63
N ARG A 203 -22.33 11.21 27.42
CA ARG A 203 -23.13 11.03 26.21
C ARG A 203 -22.89 9.62 25.67
N SER A 204 -23.91 8.80 25.68
CA SER A 204 -23.86 7.45 25.15
C SER A 204 -24.69 7.34 23.87
N THR A 205 -24.10 6.74 22.82
CA THR A 205 -24.80 6.46 21.56
C THR A 205 -24.71 4.96 21.27
N SER A 206 -25.85 4.37 20.86
CA SER A 206 -25.92 2.99 20.36
C SER A 206 -26.44 3.00 18.93
N LEU A 207 -25.83 2.18 18.08
CA LEU A 207 -26.22 2.04 16.67
C LEU A 207 -27.53 1.26 16.55
N GLU A 208 -28.60 1.91 16.10
CA GLU A 208 -29.91 1.32 15.82
C GLU A 208 -30.04 0.83 14.36
N GLY A 209 -29.31 1.47 13.45
CA GLY A 209 -29.30 1.11 12.06
C GLY A 209 -28.30 1.90 11.23
N ALA A 210 -27.98 1.34 10.07
CA ALA A 210 -27.11 2.03 9.11
C ALA A 210 -27.57 1.71 7.68
N LYS A 211 -27.31 2.65 6.78
CA LYS A 211 -27.54 2.47 5.35
C LYS A 211 -26.42 3.13 4.58
N PHE A 212 -25.64 2.33 3.93
CA PHE A 212 -24.52 2.77 3.10
C PHE A 212 -24.69 2.27 1.67
N ARG A 213 -24.46 3.13 0.71
CA ARG A 213 -24.38 2.78 -0.71
C ARG A 213 -23.33 3.63 -1.41
N THR A 214 -22.47 2.98 -2.16
CA THR A 214 -21.50 3.68 -3.02
C THR A 214 -21.34 2.94 -4.35
N ASN A 215 -21.05 3.72 -5.38
CA ASN A 215 -20.66 3.25 -6.70
C ASN A 215 -19.38 3.98 -7.11
N THR A 216 -18.33 3.23 -7.43
CA THR A 216 -17.05 3.76 -7.90
C THR A 216 -16.78 3.22 -9.29
N ASN A 217 -16.48 4.11 -10.23
CA ASN A 217 -16.16 3.80 -11.61
C ASN A 217 -14.80 4.38 -11.95
N ASN A 218 -13.90 3.57 -12.50
CA ASN A 218 -12.59 4.00 -12.98
C ASN A 218 -12.44 3.64 -14.45
N VAL A 219 -11.90 4.55 -15.23
CA VAL A 219 -11.47 4.32 -16.60
C VAL A 219 -10.07 4.88 -16.79
N ALA A 220 -9.17 4.11 -17.38
CA ALA A 220 -7.83 4.59 -17.70
C ALA A 220 -7.38 4.09 -19.07
N VAL A 221 -6.67 4.93 -19.79
CA VAL A 221 -6.02 4.62 -21.07
C VAL A 221 -4.57 5.02 -20.96
N ARG A 222 -3.66 4.12 -21.38
CA ARG A 222 -2.23 4.38 -21.43
C ARG A 222 -1.68 4.05 -22.82
N ALA A 223 -0.76 4.90 -23.29
CA ALA A 223 0.09 4.64 -24.45
C ALA A 223 1.56 4.71 -24.00
N LEU A 224 2.29 3.63 -24.23
CA LEU A 224 3.71 3.50 -23.90
C LEU A 224 4.51 3.27 -25.19
N TYR A 225 5.45 4.15 -25.50
CA TYR A 225 6.48 3.94 -26.49
C TYR A 225 7.81 3.63 -25.81
N SER A 226 8.46 2.53 -26.18
CA SER A 226 9.70 2.11 -25.52
C SER A 226 10.70 1.57 -26.53
N THR A 227 11.91 2.14 -26.50
CA THR A 227 13.12 1.69 -27.21
C THR A 227 14.28 1.57 -26.22
N SER A 228 15.46 1.20 -26.69
CA SER A 228 16.68 1.18 -25.83
C SER A 228 17.10 2.56 -25.33
N LYS A 229 16.67 3.66 -25.98
CA LYS A 229 17.09 5.04 -25.64
C LYS A 229 15.98 5.92 -25.10
N ILE A 230 14.73 5.60 -25.46
CA ILE A 230 13.60 6.47 -25.16
C ILE A 230 12.45 5.63 -24.62
N ARG A 231 11.86 6.07 -23.51
CA ARG A 231 10.59 5.56 -22.98
C ARG A 231 9.67 6.74 -22.73
N LEU A 232 8.47 6.70 -23.31
CA LEU A 232 7.45 7.72 -23.18
C LEU A 232 6.15 7.01 -22.79
N SER A 233 5.70 7.20 -21.57
CA SER A 233 4.42 6.67 -21.07
C SER A 233 3.46 7.83 -20.81
N ASN A 234 2.27 7.76 -21.39
CA ASN A 234 1.21 8.73 -21.18
C ASN A 234 -0.06 8.01 -20.76
N ARG A 235 -0.66 8.42 -19.65
CA ARG A 235 -1.90 7.85 -19.12
C ARG A 235 -2.89 8.95 -18.80
N ILE A 236 -4.13 8.73 -19.20
CA ILE A 236 -5.28 9.55 -18.79
C ILE A 236 -6.20 8.63 -17.98
N SER A 237 -6.73 9.12 -16.88
CA SER A 237 -7.63 8.39 -16.00
C SER A 237 -8.80 9.26 -15.56
N LEU A 238 -9.96 8.64 -15.48
CA LEU A 238 -11.19 9.20 -14.93
C LEU A 238 -11.63 8.33 -13.77
N ASN A 239 -11.86 8.94 -12.62
CA ASN A 239 -12.47 8.31 -11.45
C ASN A 239 -13.75 9.04 -11.07
N ILE A 240 -14.83 8.30 -10.91
CA ILE A 240 -16.13 8.81 -10.44
C ILE A 240 -16.53 7.98 -9.24
N ASN A 241 -16.71 8.64 -8.10
CA ASN A 241 -17.22 8.00 -6.89
C ASN A 241 -18.51 8.71 -6.46
N HIS A 242 -19.60 7.98 -6.45
CA HIS A 242 -20.91 8.43 -6.05
C HIS A 242 -21.37 7.67 -4.82
N THR A 243 -21.49 8.37 -3.69
CA THR A 243 -21.98 7.84 -2.42
C THR A 243 -23.28 8.59 -2.06
N PRO A 244 -24.43 8.17 -2.61
CA PRO A 244 -25.68 8.90 -2.40
C PRO A 244 -26.24 8.74 -0.99
N VAL A 245 -25.82 7.71 -0.26
CA VAL A 245 -26.35 7.43 1.07
C VAL A 245 -25.21 6.87 1.95
N ASN A 246 -25.03 7.51 3.10
CA ASN A 246 -24.22 7.01 4.20
C ASN A 246 -24.88 7.50 5.50
N ASP A 247 -25.98 6.83 5.88
CA ASP A 247 -26.82 7.21 7.00
C ASP A 247 -26.57 6.31 8.19
N THR A 248 -26.50 6.89 9.37
CA THR A 248 -26.50 6.17 10.65
C THR A 248 -27.61 6.68 11.54
N TYR A 249 -28.33 5.76 12.15
CA TYR A 249 -29.41 5.99 13.10
C TYR A 249 -28.94 5.49 14.46
N SER A 250 -28.99 6.35 15.48
CA SER A 250 -28.51 6.03 16.81
C SER A 250 -29.52 6.42 17.88
N ALA A 251 -29.66 5.59 18.91
CA ALA A 251 -30.21 6.05 20.18
C ALA A 251 -29.17 6.84 20.95
N ILE A 252 -29.58 7.90 21.63
CA ILE A 252 -28.71 8.77 22.44
C ILE A 252 -29.22 8.82 23.87
N ASN A 253 -28.32 8.88 24.81
CA ASN A 253 -28.62 9.16 26.21
C ASN A 253 -27.59 10.15 26.77
N TYR A 254 -28.07 11.12 27.56
CA TYR A 254 -27.26 12.09 28.29
C TYR A 254 -27.43 11.86 29.82
N GLU A 255 -26.33 11.87 30.56
CA GLU A 255 -26.34 11.79 31.99
C GLU A 255 -25.42 12.87 32.57
N PRO A 256 -25.95 13.86 33.33
CA PRO A 256 -27.37 14.16 33.54
C PRO A 256 -28.14 14.50 32.28
N ASP A 257 -29.45 14.37 32.30
CA ASP A 257 -30.37 14.61 31.16
C ASP A 257 -30.52 16.12 30.87
N ILE A 258 -29.41 16.74 30.41
CA ILE A 258 -29.32 18.18 30.13
C ILE A 258 -29.79 18.56 28.71
N ILE A 259 -29.86 17.55 27.84
CA ILE A 259 -30.28 17.70 26.44
C ILE A 259 -31.37 16.67 26.17
N ASN A 260 -32.57 17.17 25.83
CA ASN A 260 -33.73 16.32 25.56
C ASN A 260 -33.63 15.70 24.15
N ALA A 261 -32.67 14.80 23.94
CA ALA A 261 -32.52 14.09 22.70
C ALA A 261 -32.34 12.60 23.00
N LYS A 262 -33.20 11.77 22.43
CA LYS A 262 -33.18 10.30 22.61
C LYS A 262 -32.72 9.55 21.36
N SER A 263 -32.62 10.24 20.22
CA SER A 263 -32.17 9.67 18.95
C SER A 263 -31.42 10.68 18.12
N SER A 264 -30.54 10.20 17.26
CA SER A 264 -29.91 11.03 16.22
C SER A 264 -29.84 10.31 14.88
N ILE A 265 -29.79 11.11 13.82
CA ILE A 265 -29.59 10.68 12.46
C ILE A 265 -28.42 11.46 11.90
N GLN A 266 -27.38 10.78 11.45
CA GLN A 266 -26.32 11.35 10.65
C GLN A 266 -26.52 10.91 9.20
N GLN A 267 -26.69 11.86 8.31
CA GLN A 267 -26.86 11.63 6.87
C GLN A 267 -25.68 12.24 6.12
N LEU A 268 -25.01 11.43 5.34
CA LEU A 268 -23.87 11.86 4.52
C LEU A 268 -24.10 11.44 3.08
N SER A 269 -23.75 12.32 2.14
CA SER A 269 -23.65 11.96 0.73
C SER A 269 -22.46 12.66 0.09
N SER A 270 -21.88 12.06 -0.94
CA SER A 270 -20.77 12.67 -1.67
C SER A 270 -20.74 12.28 -3.14
N ASP A 271 -20.32 13.23 -3.96
CA ASP A 271 -20.02 13.06 -5.38
C ASP A 271 -18.61 13.55 -5.64
N ASN A 272 -17.74 12.65 -6.09
CA ASN A 272 -16.36 12.97 -6.38
C ASN A 272 -16.03 12.60 -7.82
N LEU A 273 -15.50 13.55 -8.57
CA LEU A 273 -14.97 13.33 -9.91
C LEU A 273 -13.50 13.75 -9.94
N SER A 274 -12.64 12.88 -10.42
CA SER A 274 -11.23 13.15 -10.63
C SER A 274 -10.81 12.79 -12.05
N LEU A 275 -10.17 13.75 -12.73
CA LEU A 275 -9.54 13.56 -14.03
C LEU A 275 -8.04 13.70 -13.85
N GLY A 276 -7.28 12.66 -14.22
CA GLY A 276 -5.82 12.60 -14.07
C GLY A 276 -5.10 12.44 -15.39
N TYR A 277 -3.99 13.14 -15.55
CA TYR A 277 -2.96 12.87 -16.55
C TYR A 277 -1.67 12.51 -15.85
N TYR A 278 -0.99 11.48 -16.36
CA TYR A 278 0.32 11.06 -15.90
C TYR A 278 1.23 10.80 -17.10
N GLY A 279 2.34 11.53 -17.18
CA GLY A 279 3.41 11.36 -18.16
C GLY A 279 4.69 10.90 -17.47
N ASP A 280 5.38 9.88 -18.05
CA ASP A 280 6.71 9.43 -17.63
C ASP A 280 7.60 9.38 -18.85
N PHE A 281 8.69 10.14 -18.82
CA PHE A 281 9.59 10.37 -19.93
C PHE A 281 11.02 10.04 -19.52
N LEU A 282 11.64 9.08 -20.20
CA LEU A 282 13.01 8.67 -19.95
C LEU A 282 13.80 8.72 -21.26
N PHE A 283 14.96 9.41 -21.20
CA PHE A 283 15.90 9.53 -22.29
C PHE A 283 17.28 9.07 -21.84
N THR A 284 17.85 8.09 -22.55
CA THR A 284 19.19 7.56 -22.29
C THR A 284 20.13 8.00 -23.39
N PHE A 285 21.19 8.70 -23.02
CA PHE A 285 22.22 9.21 -23.92
C PHE A 285 23.41 8.24 -23.97
N SER A 286 24.21 8.31 -25.03
CA SER A 286 25.35 7.39 -25.24
C SER A 286 26.47 7.53 -24.22
N SER A 287 26.49 8.61 -23.43
CA SER A 287 27.51 8.92 -22.41
C SER A 287 27.21 8.33 -21.03
N GLY A 288 26.22 7.45 -20.88
CA GLY A 288 25.77 6.98 -19.55
C GLY A 288 24.89 7.98 -18.81
N LEU A 289 24.55 9.10 -19.45
CA LEU A 289 23.64 10.10 -18.92
C LEU A 289 22.20 9.69 -19.21
N THR A 290 21.35 9.77 -18.21
CA THR A 290 19.93 9.49 -18.30
C THR A 290 19.12 10.64 -17.74
N LEU A 291 18.20 11.18 -18.51
CA LEU A 291 17.20 12.15 -18.06
C LEU A 291 15.85 11.43 -17.93
N GLN A 292 15.30 11.45 -16.74
CA GLN A 292 13.95 10.94 -16.45
C GLN A 292 13.13 12.07 -15.83
N THR A 293 11.88 12.21 -16.24
CA THR A 293 10.93 13.12 -15.59
C THR A 293 9.54 12.56 -15.63
N ASP A 294 8.81 12.71 -14.53
CA ASP A 294 7.38 12.45 -14.50
C ASP A 294 6.62 13.75 -14.25
N LEU A 295 5.45 13.81 -14.88
CA LEU A 295 4.49 14.90 -14.78
C LEU A 295 3.13 14.32 -14.42
N THR A 296 2.56 14.80 -13.32
CA THR A 296 1.18 14.48 -12.94
C THR A 296 0.35 15.75 -12.91
N TYR A 297 -0.84 15.68 -13.49
CA TYR A 297 -1.88 16.69 -13.34
C TYR A 297 -3.16 16.01 -12.89
N THR A 298 -3.79 16.54 -11.84
CA THR A 298 -5.07 16.04 -11.35
C THR A 298 -6.04 17.19 -11.17
N TYR A 299 -7.21 17.08 -11.79
CA TYR A 299 -8.37 17.92 -11.55
C TYR A 299 -9.38 17.17 -10.71
N GLY A 300 -9.89 17.79 -9.63
CA GLY A 300 -10.93 17.27 -8.77
C GLY A 300 -12.14 18.19 -8.68
N ASN A 301 -13.35 17.61 -8.69
CA ASN A 301 -14.59 18.29 -8.38
C ASN A 301 -15.38 17.43 -7.40
N ASN A 302 -15.38 17.86 -6.14
CA ASN A 302 -15.91 17.11 -5.02
C ASN A 302 -17.09 17.87 -4.41
N LYS A 303 -18.14 17.13 -4.05
CA LYS A 303 -19.29 17.63 -3.30
C LYS A 303 -19.53 16.73 -2.11
N SER A 304 -19.85 17.32 -0.98
CA SER A 304 -20.21 16.59 0.24
C SER A 304 -21.40 17.31 0.88
N ASN A 305 -22.42 16.54 1.23
CA ASN A 305 -23.53 17.04 2.03
C ASN A 305 -23.54 16.24 3.33
N SER A 306 -23.72 16.95 4.44
CA SER A 306 -23.75 16.38 5.78
C SER A 306 -24.87 17.02 6.59
N ALA A 307 -25.81 16.22 7.06
CA ALA A 307 -26.85 16.65 7.98
C ALA A 307 -26.80 15.77 9.24
N TYR A 308 -26.80 16.42 10.40
CA TYR A 308 -26.95 15.78 11.70
C TYR A 308 -28.20 16.29 12.38
N THR A 309 -29.12 15.40 12.70
CA THR A 309 -30.34 15.69 13.40
C THR A 309 -30.36 14.97 14.73
N SER A 310 -30.77 15.65 15.79
CA SER A 310 -30.89 15.10 17.13
C SER A 310 -32.18 15.55 17.80
N GLY A 311 -32.94 14.61 18.35
CA GLY A 311 -34.27 14.89 18.87
C GLY A 311 -35.22 15.42 17.79
N THR A 312 -36.07 16.40 18.16
CA THR A 312 -37.05 17.02 17.25
C THR A 312 -36.58 18.34 16.63
N ASP A 313 -35.64 19.04 17.27
CA ASP A 313 -35.41 20.47 16.96
C ASP A 313 -33.95 20.80 16.66
N PHE A 314 -33.00 19.91 16.94
CA PHE A 314 -31.57 20.17 16.70
C PHE A 314 -31.16 19.65 15.32
N LEU A 315 -30.71 20.54 14.44
CA LEU A 315 -30.23 20.22 13.10
C LEU A 315 -28.92 20.97 12.82
N ILE A 316 -27.97 20.28 12.27
CA ILE A 316 -26.71 20.83 11.74
C ILE A 316 -26.60 20.44 10.28
N ASN A 317 -26.39 21.42 9.40
CA ASN A 317 -26.09 21.22 7.99
C ASN A 317 -24.68 21.73 7.66
N ASN A 318 -23.84 20.86 7.14
CA ASN A 318 -22.47 21.16 6.73
C ASN A 318 -22.24 20.64 5.31
N ASP A 319 -22.60 21.46 4.33
CA ASP A 319 -22.40 21.12 2.92
C ASP A 319 -21.09 21.76 2.41
N ALA A 320 -20.41 21.08 1.50
CA ALA A 320 -19.20 21.61 0.90
C ALA A 320 -19.07 21.26 -0.58
N LYS A 321 -18.47 22.18 -1.34
CA LYS A 321 -18.05 21.98 -2.73
C LYS A 321 -16.60 22.38 -2.87
N GLU A 322 -15.80 21.49 -3.44
CA GLU A 322 -14.39 21.70 -3.68
C GLU A 322 -14.04 21.55 -5.17
N ILE A 323 -13.20 22.46 -5.65
CA ILE A 323 -12.50 22.33 -6.92
C ILE A 323 -11.01 22.33 -6.63
N SER A 324 -10.33 21.26 -7.02
CA SER A 324 -8.90 21.08 -6.83
C SER A 324 -8.14 20.96 -8.16
N ASN A 325 -6.94 21.53 -8.18
CA ASN A 325 -5.97 21.35 -9.25
C ASN A 325 -4.62 21.06 -8.60
N ASP A 326 -3.99 19.98 -9.03
CA ASP A 326 -2.73 19.50 -8.48
C ASP A 326 -1.76 19.16 -9.62
N VAL A 327 -0.57 19.76 -9.61
CA VAL A 327 0.50 19.54 -10.59
C VAL A 327 1.74 19.09 -9.85
N HIS A 328 2.33 17.98 -10.27
CA HIS A 328 3.62 17.50 -9.80
C HIS A 328 4.57 17.31 -10.98
N VAL A 329 5.82 17.74 -10.81
CA VAL A 329 6.89 17.53 -11.79
C VAL A 329 8.14 17.06 -11.06
N ASN A 330 8.72 15.93 -11.48
CA ASN A 330 9.86 15.30 -10.80
C ASN A 330 11.00 15.00 -11.80
N PRO A 331 11.84 15.98 -12.16
CA PRO A 331 13.00 15.77 -13.03
C PRO A 331 14.14 15.09 -12.28
N LYS A 332 14.83 14.18 -12.96
CA LYS A 332 16.00 13.43 -12.46
C LYS A 332 17.04 13.32 -13.57
N LEU A 333 18.27 13.68 -13.25
CA LEU A 333 19.41 13.56 -14.13
C LEU A 333 20.40 12.58 -13.48
N SER A 334 20.51 11.38 -14.04
CA SER A 334 21.39 10.34 -13.54
C SER A 334 22.61 10.21 -14.45
N PHE A 335 23.79 10.13 -13.85
CA PHE A 335 25.05 9.95 -14.54
C PHE A 335 25.83 8.78 -13.93
N ARG A 336 26.06 7.76 -14.74
CA ARG A 336 26.89 6.62 -14.39
C ARG A 336 28.36 6.98 -14.62
N ILE A 337 29.11 7.21 -13.56
CA ILE A 337 30.54 7.58 -13.62
C ILE A 337 31.35 6.36 -14.10
N ASN A 338 31.08 5.20 -13.55
CA ASN A 338 31.67 3.91 -13.90
C ASN A 338 30.78 2.76 -13.39
N ASP A 339 31.24 1.52 -13.46
CA ASP A 339 30.49 0.33 -13.05
C ASP A 339 30.20 0.27 -11.54
N HIS A 340 30.91 1.07 -10.74
CA HIS A 340 30.79 1.09 -9.28
C HIS A 340 30.14 2.35 -8.74
N ASN A 341 30.02 3.40 -9.54
CA ASN A 341 29.63 4.73 -9.06
C ASN A 341 28.54 5.32 -9.94
N ASN A 342 27.44 5.69 -9.33
CA ASN A 342 26.33 6.42 -9.95
C ASN A 342 26.02 7.68 -9.15
N ILE A 343 25.74 8.77 -9.82
CA ILE A 343 25.31 10.03 -9.21
C ILE A 343 24.01 10.50 -9.88
N MET A 344 23.06 11.00 -9.08
CA MET A 344 21.80 11.50 -9.58
C MET A 344 21.49 12.85 -8.93
N LEU A 345 21.26 13.86 -9.77
CA LEU A 345 20.64 15.11 -9.37
C LEU A 345 19.14 14.98 -9.59
N PHE A 346 18.34 15.33 -8.60
CA PHE A 346 16.89 15.26 -8.72
C PHE A 346 16.21 16.49 -8.14
N GLY A 347 15.02 16.76 -8.64
CA GLY A 347 14.15 17.82 -8.19
C GLY A 347 12.70 17.35 -8.12
N SER A 348 11.89 18.08 -7.38
CA SER A 348 10.43 17.92 -7.35
C SER A 348 9.80 19.31 -7.23
N GLY A 349 8.71 19.52 -7.96
CA GLY A 349 7.85 20.70 -7.83
C GLY A 349 6.40 20.28 -7.69
N VAL A 350 5.72 20.80 -6.68
CA VAL A 350 4.31 20.56 -6.39
C VAL A 350 3.58 21.91 -6.35
N TRP A 351 2.51 22.01 -7.11
CA TRP A 351 1.59 23.15 -7.11
C TRP A 351 0.16 22.63 -6.93
N ARG A 352 -0.42 22.92 -5.77
CA ARG A 352 -1.79 22.52 -5.44
C ARG A 352 -2.63 23.76 -5.16
N ARG A 353 -3.84 23.75 -5.72
CA ARG A 353 -4.84 24.78 -5.45
C ARG A 353 -6.19 24.13 -5.22
N ASN A 354 -6.74 24.35 -4.02
CA ASN A 354 -8.08 23.94 -3.65
C ASN A 354 -8.92 25.18 -3.35
N ASN A 355 -10.10 25.27 -3.96
CA ASN A 355 -11.13 26.25 -3.64
C ASN A 355 -12.29 25.47 -3.01
N ILE A 356 -12.57 25.75 -1.75
CA ILE A 356 -13.59 25.03 -0.97
C ILE A 356 -14.64 26.06 -0.56
N GLN A 357 -15.88 25.82 -0.90
CA GLN A 357 -17.03 26.59 -0.46
C GLN A 357 -17.89 25.75 0.48
N TYR A 358 -18.05 26.22 1.70
CA TYR A 358 -18.95 25.65 2.68
C TYR A 358 -20.29 26.38 2.66
N PHE A 359 -21.34 25.63 2.89
CA PHE A 359 -22.74 26.08 2.94
C PHE A 359 -23.40 25.57 4.22
N GLY A 360 -24.62 25.98 4.51
CA GLY A 360 -25.35 25.56 5.70
C GLY A 360 -25.02 26.43 6.90
N ASP A 361 -24.86 25.80 8.07
CA ASP A 361 -24.76 26.54 9.34
C ASP A 361 -23.41 27.24 9.57
N SER A 362 -22.39 26.84 8.84
CA SER A 362 -21.04 27.45 8.91
C SER A 362 -20.56 27.88 7.52
N PRO A 363 -21.25 28.84 6.82
CA PRO A 363 -20.88 29.18 5.46
C PRO A 363 -19.54 29.92 5.43
N SER A 364 -18.68 29.50 4.55
CA SER A 364 -17.37 30.12 4.37
C SER A 364 -16.73 29.74 3.03
N PHE A 365 -15.74 30.52 2.63
CA PHE A 365 -14.94 30.21 1.46
C PHE A 365 -13.47 30.08 1.85
N GLN A 366 -12.86 28.94 1.48
CA GLN A 366 -11.45 28.69 1.72
C GLN A 366 -10.68 28.56 0.42
N LYS A 367 -9.51 29.14 0.41
CA LYS A 367 -8.51 29.00 -0.64
C LYS A 367 -7.26 28.38 -0.03
N TYR A 368 -6.92 27.21 -0.49
CA TYR A 368 -5.70 26.51 -0.09
C TYR A 368 -4.76 26.43 -1.29
N ASN A 369 -3.58 27.06 -1.17
CA ASN A 369 -2.55 26.99 -2.18
C ASN A 369 -1.27 26.44 -1.54
N VAL A 370 -0.70 25.41 -2.14
CA VAL A 370 0.58 24.82 -1.76
C VAL A 370 1.57 25.02 -2.91
N GLN A 371 2.75 25.42 -2.57
CA GLN A 371 3.92 25.37 -3.45
C GLN A 371 5.03 24.67 -2.67
N ALA A 372 5.46 23.52 -3.14
CA ALA A 372 6.56 22.78 -2.54
C ALA A 372 7.62 22.47 -3.61
N TYR A 373 8.86 22.64 -3.24
CA TYR A 373 10.01 22.35 -4.10
C TYR A 373 11.01 21.52 -3.33
N PHE A 374 11.60 20.57 -3.99
CA PHE A 374 12.66 19.76 -3.44
C PHE A 374 13.79 19.64 -4.45
N THR A 375 15.02 19.69 -3.99
CA THR A 375 16.19 19.39 -4.82
C THR A 375 17.21 18.62 -3.99
N GLY A 376 17.89 17.68 -4.59
CA GLY A 376 18.86 16.87 -3.88
C GLY A 376 19.83 16.15 -4.80
N LEU A 377 20.83 15.58 -4.17
CA LEU A 377 21.87 14.78 -4.76
C LEU A 377 21.81 13.38 -4.15
N HIS A 378 21.85 12.37 -5.00
CA HIS A 378 21.95 10.97 -4.63
C HIS A 378 23.24 10.38 -5.18
N TYR A 379 23.91 9.51 -4.39
CA TYR A 379 25.12 8.83 -4.79
C TYR A 379 25.03 7.35 -4.41
N ASP A 380 25.37 6.47 -5.35
CA ASP A 380 25.47 5.03 -5.16
C ASP A 380 26.90 4.52 -5.35
N LEU A 381 27.28 3.60 -4.48
CA LEU A 381 28.50 2.84 -4.54
C LEU A 381 28.15 1.35 -4.62
N ILE A 382 28.62 0.65 -5.65
CA ILE A 382 28.25 -0.74 -5.93
C ILE A 382 29.53 -1.56 -6.12
N PHE A 383 29.72 -2.59 -5.27
CA PHE A 383 30.75 -3.61 -5.39
C PHE A 383 30.11 -5.01 -5.40
N ALA A 384 30.92 -6.05 -5.60
CA ALA A 384 30.43 -7.42 -5.72
C ALA A 384 29.56 -7.89 -4.53
N ASN A 385 29.89 -7.45 -3.31
CA ASN A 385 29.20 -7.87 -2.08
C ASN A 385 28.61 -6.71 -1.27
N ILE A 386 28.69 -5.49 -1.77
CA ILE A 386 28.19 -4.29 -1.08
C ILE A 386 27.53 -3.33 -2.09
N GLN A 387 26.37 -2.81 -1.72
CA GLN A 387 25.79 -1.62 -2.31
C GLN A 387 25.53 -0.63 -1.18
N ALA A 388 26.05 0.57 -1.27
CA ALA A 388 25.80 1.62 -0.28
C ALA A 388 25.56 2.94 -1.00
N GLY A 389 24.79 3.80 -0.36
CA GLY A 389 24.52 5.10 -0.95
C GLY A 389 23.78 6.01 -0.01
N GLY A 390 23.44 7.16 -0.53
CA GLY A 390 22.68 8.13 0.23
C GLY A 390 22.19 9.28 -0.62
N GLU A 391 21.21 9.93 -0.08
CA GLU A 391 20.54 11.08 -0.65
C GLU A 391 20.56 12.20 0.37
N ILE A 392 20.95 13.38 -0.07
CA ILE A 392 20.79 14.61 0.69
C ILE A 392 20.06 15.63 -0.18
N GLY A 393 19.01 16.20 0.37
CA GLY A 393 18.21 17.18 -0.33
C GLY A 393 17.70 18.27 0.59
N TRP A 394 17.15 19.31 -0.02
CA TRP A 394 16.56 20.43 0.63
C TRP A 394 15.15 20.68 0.11
N ALA A 395 14.18 20.74 1.04
CA ALA A 395 12.80 21.04 0.75
C ALA A 395 12.47 22.49 1.12
N TRP A 396 11.64 23.13 0.29
CA TRP A 396 11.02 24.43 0.54
C TRP A 396 9.53 24.28 0.34
N GLU A 397 8.78 24.76 1.28
CA GLU A 397 7.32 24.71 1.22
C GLU A 397 6.74 26.07 1.56
N LYS A 398 5.71 26.47 0.81
CA LYS A 398 4.87 27.62 1.09
C LYS A 398 3.42 27.24 1.01
N ASN A 399 2.72 27.42 2.13
CA ASN A 399 1.29 27.20 2.27
C ASN A 399 0.57 28.51 2.50
N LYS A 400 -0.54 28.70 1.77
CA LYS A 400 -1.44 29.83 1.97
C LYS A 400 -2.86 29.31 2.14
N ILE A 401 -3.44 29.53 3.32
CA ILE A 401 -4.78 29.06 3.69
C ILE A 401 -5.60 30.24 4.15
N SER A 402 -6.58 30.70 3.35
CA SER A 402 -7.56 31.72 3.73
C SER A 402 -6.95 32.95 4.46
N GLY A 403 -5.81 33.47 3.97
CA GLY A 403 -5.14 34.63 4.54
C GLY A 403 -4.01 34.29 5.55
N PHE A 404 -3.87 33.04 5.96
CA PHE A 404 -2.72 32.59 6.73
C PHE A 404 -1.62 32.10 5.79
N ASP A 405 -0.44 32.69 5.88
CA ASP A 405 0.73 32.30 5.10
C ASP A 405 1.74 31.58 6.02
N SER A 406 2.19 30.42 5.62
CA SER A 406 3.29 29.72 6.28
C SER A 406 4.33 29.30 5.24
N SER A 407 5.60 29.34 5.63
CA SER A 407 6.69 28.82 4.83
C SER A 407 7.64 28.06 5.73
N ASP A 408 8.14 26.94 5.26
CA ASP A 408 9.15 26.14 5.95
C ASP A 408 10.22 25.68 4.95
N ASN A 409 11.39 25.35 5.47
CA ASN A 409 12.44 24.71 4.70
C ASN A 409 13.21 23.75 5.61
N PHE A 410 13.64 22.61 5.05
CA PHE A 410 14.29 21.59 5.86
C PHE A 410 15.13 20.63 5.01
N PRO A 411 16.19 20.04 5.60
CA PRO A 411 16.93 18.97 4.95
C PRO A 411 16.14 17.65 5.00
N GLN A 412 16.28 16.85 3.93
CA GLN A 412 15.93 15.44 3.91
C GLN A 412 17.17 14.62 3.64
N ILE A 413 17.37 13.56 4.40
CA ILE A 413 18.57 12.73 4.33
C ILE A 413 18.11 11.27 4.34
N ASN A 414 18.62 10.49 3.38
CA ASN A 414 18.49 9.04 3.35
C ASN A 414 19.87 8.43 3.21
N VAL A 415 20.17 7.40 3.99
CA VAL A 415 21.43 6.65 3.89
C VAL A 415 21.08 5.16 3.94
N TYR A 416 21.75 4.36 3.13
CA TYR A 416 21.54 2.91 3.12
C TYR A 416 22.83 2.14 2.83
N ALA A 417 22.84 0.88 3.25
CA ALA A 417 23.88 -0.07 2.91
C ALA A 417 23.30 -1.50 2.86
N ASN A 418 23.52 -2.17 1.75
CA ASN A 418 23.20 -3.58 1.54
C ASN A 418 24.51 -4.35 1.48
N TYR A 419 24.68 -5.36 2.33
CA TYR A 419 25.91 -6.13 2.45
C TYR A 419 25.62 -7.62 2.42
N MET A 420 26.33 -8.36 1.56
CA MET A 420 26.32 -9.81 1.50
C MET A 420 27.60 -10.39 2.16
N PRO A 421 27.56 -10.73 3.45
CA PRO A 421 28.71 -11.32 4.15
C PRO A 421 29.11 -12.70 3.59
N ALA A 422 28.15 -13.43 3.04
CA ALA A 422 28.32 -14.72 2.39
C ALA A 422 27.19 -14.94 1.36
N PRO A 423 27.34 -15.85 0.41
CA PRO A 423 26.27 -16.23 -0.51
C PRO A 423 24.96 -16.56 0.25
N LYS A 424 23.83 -16.08 -0.23
CA LYS A 424 22.49 -16.31 0.36
C LYS A 424 22.22 -15.58 1.69
N HIS A 425 23.09 -14.67 2.11
CA HIS A 425 22.94 -13.84 3.30
C HIS A 425 22.98 -12.37 2.88
N LEU A 426 21.93 -11.62 3.15
CA LEU A 426 21.84 -10.19 2.85
C LEU A 426 21.50 -9.43 4.13
N LEU A 427 22.27 -8.41 4.44
CA LEU A 427 22.00 -7.40 5.45
C LEU A 427 21.66 -6.09 4.74
N ALA A 428 20.51 -5.50 5.02
CA ALA A 428 20.08 -4.22 4.51
C ALA A 428 19.85 -3.26 5.67
N LEU A 429 20.58 -2.16 5.71
CA LEU A 429 20.45 -1.08 6.68
C LEU A 429 19.96 0.16 5.97
N SER A 430 18.98 0.86 6.55
CA SER A 430 18.56 2.18 6.09
C SER A 430 18.29 3.13 7.26
N TRP A 431 18.57 4.40 7.02
CA TRP A 431 18.27 5.50 7.92
C TRP A 431 17.74 6.70 7.14
N ASN A 432 16.57 7.23 7.54
CA ASN A 432 15.91 8.36 6.89
C ASN A 432 15.59 9.42 7.93
N TYR A 433 15.80 10.68 7.56
CA TYR A 433 15.41 11.83 8.35
C TYR A 433 14.73 12.87 7.47
N GLY A 434 13.64 13.45 7.94
CA GLY A 434 12.89 14.47 7.24
C GLY A 434 11.80 15.10 8.09
N LYS A 435 10.94 15.85 7.43
CA LYS A 435 9.71 16.39 7.99
C LYS A 435 8.50 15.91 7.20
N ASP A 436 7.38 15.82 7.86
CA ASP A 436 6.09 15.58 7.26
C ASP A 436 5.13 16.72 7.58
N VAL A 437 4.18 16.97 6.68
CA VAL A 437 3.34 18.16 6.68
C VAL A 437 1.94 17.80 7.16
N PRO A 438 1.34 18.56 8.12
CA PRO A 438 -0.05 18.35 8.48
C PRO A 438 -0.99 18.53 7.28
N ASP A 439 -2.03 17.71 7.24
CA ASP A 439 -3.06 17.78 6.19
C ASP A 439 -3.75 19.13 6.12
N ALA A 440 -4.27 19.50 4.94
CA ALA A 440 -4.99 20.74 4.73
C ALA A 440 -6.20 20.89 5.68
N SER A 441 -6.91 19.80 5.97
CA SER A 441 -8.02 19.76 6.93
C SER A 441 -7.58 20.07 8.36
N GLN A 442 -6.39 19.62 8.75
CA GLN A 442 -5.82 19.90 10.07
C GLN A 442 -5.39 21.37 10.22
N LYS A 443 -5.03 22.03 9.11
CA LYS A 443 -4.69 23.47 9.06
C LYS A 443 -5.90 24.39 8.79
N SER A 444 -7.08 23.84 8.52
CA SER A 444 -8.27 24.64 8.19
C SER A 444 -8.74 25.50 9.38
N PRO A 445 -8.92 26.83 9.21
CA PRO A 445 -9.43 27.69 10.27
C PRO A 445 -10.95 27.60 10.46
N ASN A 446 -11.65 26.85 9.63
CA ASN A 446 -13.11 26.72 9.75
C ASN A 446 -13.47 26.02 11.04
N MET A 447 -14.53 26.54 11.67
CA MET A 447 -15.15 25.93 12.82
C MET A 447 -16.50 25.32 12.42
N LEU A 448 -16.63 24.01 12.60
CA LEU A 448 -17.81 23.24 12.25
C LEU A 448 -18.38 22.58 13.49
N GLN A 449 -19.68 22.77 13.72
CA GLN A 449 -20.39 22.04 14.77
C GLN A 449 -20.56 20.58 14.36
N GLN A 450 -20.26 19.63 15.27
CA GLN A 450 -20.37 18.20 15.01
C GLN A 450 -21.60 17.57 15.69
N ASN A 451 -21.91 18.05 16.89
CA ASN A 451 -23.07 17.65 17.66
C ASN A 451 -23.39 18.75 18.70
N GLU A 452 -24.29 18.49 19.61
CA GLU A 452 -24.78 19.44 20.61
C GLU A 452 -23.70 19.96 21.56
N LEU A 453 -22.66 19.16 21.78
CA LEU A 453 -21.61 19.44 22.79
C LEU A 453 -20.22 19.61 22.17
N MET A 454 -20.06 19.48 20.85
CA MET A 454 -18.74 19.48 20.23
C MET A 454 -18.67 20.27 18.93
N TRP A 455 -17.66 21.13 18.89
CA TRP A 455 -17.20 21.84 17.71
C TRP A 455 -15.83 21.29 17.27
N PHE A 456 -15.51 21.46 16.00
CA PHE A 456 -14.24 21.07 15.41
C PHE A 456 -13.63 22.22 14.61
N THR A 457 -12.31 22.41 14.74
CA THR A 457 -11.53 23.32 13.88
C THR A 457 -10.14 22.73 13.63
N GLY A 458 -9.54 23.07 12.51
CA GLY A 458 -8.10 22.91 12.33
C GLY A 458 -7.30 24.03 13.00
N SER A 459 -6.00 24.09 12.75
CA SER A 459 -5.11 25.13 13.25
C SER A 459 -4.11 25.56 12.18
N PRO A 460 -4.25 26.77 11.61
CA PRO A 460 -3.28 27.28 10.63
C PRO A 460 -1.85 27.42 11.16
N ALA A 461 -1.68 27.49 12.49
CA ALA A 461 -0.39 27.62 13.16
C ALA A 461 0.35 26.30 13.33
N LEU A 462 -0.22 25.17 12.89
CA LEU A 462 0.45 23.86 12.95
C LEU A 462 1.77 23.89 12.17
N LYS A 463 2.80 23.40 12.84
CA LYS A 463 4.13 23.19 12.27
C LYS A 463 4.27 21.78 11.73
N ASP A 464 5.18 21.63 10.79
CA ASP A 464 5.57 20.32 10.29
C ASP A 464 6.27 19.52 11.40
N TYR A 465 6.03 18.23 11.44
CA TYR A 465 6.62 17.34 12.43
C TYR A 465 7.79 16.55 11.82
N LYS A 466 8.83 16.31 12.63
CA LYS A 466 10.03 15.61 12.19
C LYS A 466 9.84 14.10 12.31
N TYR A 467 10.41 13.38 11.36
CA TYR A 467 10.51 11.92 11.46
C TYR A 467 11.96 11.45 11.31
N MET A 468 12.27 10.36 11.98
CA MET A 468 13.50 9.60 11.82
C MET A 468 13.17 8.11 11.85
N ASN A 469 13.56 7.40 10.80
CA ASN A 469 13.33 5.97 10.68
C ASN A 469 14.65 5.25 10.46
N THR A 470 14.86 4.15 11.19
CA THR A 470 16.02 3.26 11.02
C THR A 470 15.50 1.84 10.86
N ASN A 471 16.00 1.13 9.87
CA ASN A 471 15.64 -0.27 9.64
C ASN A 471 16.88 -1.10 9.39
N LEU A 472 16.95 -2.26 10.02
CA LEU A 472 17.93 -3.30 9.74
C LEU A 472 17.18 -4.58 9.39
N THR A 473 17.37 -5.07 8.17
CA THR A 473 16.78 -6.32 7.68
C THR A 473 17.88 -7.32 7.37
N TYR A 474 17.74 -8.51 7.89
CA TYR A 474 18.58 -9.66 7.55
C TYR A 474 17.77 -10.68 6.78
N THR A 475 18.21 -11.05 5.57
CA THR A 475 17.57 -12.06 4.72
C THR A 475 18.51 -13.23 4.55
N TRP A 476 17.98 -14.45 4.77
CA TRP A 476 18.69 -15.71 4.63
C TRP A 476 17.90 -16.68 3.75
N LEU A 477 18.52 -17.10 2.64
CA LEU A 477 17.94 -18.01 1.63
C LEU A 477 18.79 -19.28 1.49
N PRO A 478 18.83 -20.16 2.52
CA PRO A 478 19.76 -21.29 2.55
C PRO A 478 19.58 -22.25 1.38
N ASN A 479 18.35 -22.45 0.94
CA ASN A 479 17.99 -23.36 -0.15
C ASN A 479 16.61 -23.03 -0.71
N ASN A 480 16.17 -23.80 -1.69
CA ASN A 480 14.85 -23.60 -2.33
C ASN A 480 13.66 -23.88 -1.39
N ARG A 481 13.88 -24.56 -0.26
CA ARG A 481 12.86 -24.96 0.70
C ARG A 481 12.60 -23.90 1.78
N TRP A 482 13.65 -23.20 2.24
CA TRP A 482 13.57 -22.28 3.34
C TRP A 482 13.95 -20.87 2.93
N GLN A 483 13.17 -19.92 3.37
CA GLN A 483 13.39 -18.49 3.19
C GLN A 483 13.06 -17.80 4.51
N VAL A 484 13.98 -16.99 5.02
CA VAL A 484 13.83 -16.28 6.30
C VAL A 484 14.27 -14.84 6.14
N ALA A 485 13.49 -13.91 6.65
CA ALA A 485 13.94 -12.55 6.86
C ALA A 485 13.59 -12.11 8.29
N ALA A 486 14.45 -11.32 8.91
CA ALA A 486 14.24 -10.70 10.21
C ALA A 486 14.47 -9.20 10.08
N ASN A 487 13.66 -8.40 10.73
CA ASN A 487 13.78 -6.93 10.71
C ASN A 487 13.73 -6.35 12.11
N ILE A 488 14.54 -5.32 12.34
CA ILE A 488 14.47 -4.42 13.48
C ILE A 488 14.24 -3.02 12.93
N GLY A 489 13.12 -2.40 13.30
CA GLY A 489 12.73 -1.05 12.91
C GLY A 489 12.65 -0.12 14.10
N LEU A 490 13.10 1.11 13.95
CA LEU A 490 12.93 2.22 14.88
C LEU A 490 12.28 3.38 14.14
N PHE A 491 11.14 3.85 14.62
CA PHE A 491 10.39 4.97 14.06
C PHE A 491 10.18 6.02 15.14
N ASN A 492 10.60 7.24 14.85
CA ASN A 492 10.47 8.39 15.73
C ASN A 492 9.74 9.51 15.00
N PHE A 493 8.78 10.13 15.68
CA PHE A 493 8.11 11.35 15.25
C PHE A 493 8.20 12.36 16.37
N ASP A 494 8.73 13.55 16.07
CA ASP A 494 8.83 14.66 17.00
C ASP A 494 7.83 15.75 16.63
N ASP A 495 7.22 16.39 17.65
CA ASP A 495 6.20 17.42 17.48
C ASP A 495 4.98 16.96 16.67
N ARG A 496 4.56 15.70 16.86
CA ARG A 496 3.42 15.11 16.17
C ARG A 496 2.17 15.97 16.25
N CYS A 497 1.35 15.91 15.21
CA CYS A 497 0.08 16.64 15.13
C CYS A 497 -1.05 15.81 15.75
N VAL A 498 -1.65 16.29 16.83
CA VAL A 498 -2.74 15.60 17.57
C VAL A 498 -3.93 16.51 17.79
N ALA A 499 -5.14 15.94 17.84
CA ALA A 499 -6.31 16.67 18.26
C ALA A 499 -6.37 16.77 19.79
N VAL A 500 -6.64 17.96 20.31
CA VAL A 500 -6.92 18.21 21.74
C VAL A 500 -8.37 18.67 21.88
N TYR A 501 -8.92 18.44 23.05
CA TYR A 501 -10.31 18.74 23.39
C TYR A 501 -10.31 19.76 24.53
N LEU A 502 -10.85 20.94 24.27
CA LEU A 502 -10.82 22.08 25.18
C LEU A 502 -12.24 22.67 25.35
N PRO A 503 -12.69 22.98 26.57
CA PRO A 503 -14.01 23.52 26.85
C PRO A 503 -14.06 25.04 26.55
N ILE A 504 -13.75 25.45 25.34
CA ILE A 504 -13.59 26.86 24.90
C ILE A 504 -14.37 27.20 23.63
N ALA A 505 -15.33 26.36 23.23
CA ALA A 505 -16.23 26.74 22.13
C ALA A 505 -17.06 27.97 22.49
N PRO A 506 -17.61 28.72 21.51
CA PRO A 506 -18.31 29.98 21.77
C PRO A 506 -19.49 29.88 22.74
N ASP A 507 -20.13 28.71 22.83
CA ASP A 507 -21.25 28.37 23.69
C ASP A 507 -20.86 27.68 25.01
N GLY A 508 -19.55 27.65 25.34
CA GLY A 508 -19.02 26.95 26.51
C GLY A 508 -18.90 25.44 26.34
N THR A 509 -19.21 24.91 25.14
CA THR A 509 -19.08 23.50 24.83
C THR A 509 -17.64 23.11 24.44
N MET A 510 -17.42 21.86 24.04
CA MET A 510 -16.11 21.32 23.71
C MET A 510 -15.65 21.73 22.30
N LEU A 511 -14.43 22.27 22.21
CA LEU A 511 -13.74 22.49 20.94
C LEU A 511 -12.66 21.44 20.75
N ARG A 512 -12.79 20.63 19.72
CA ARG A 512 -11.72 19.76 19.19
C ARG A 512 -10.89 20.55 18.21
N LYS A 513 -9.56 20.67 18.48
CA LYS A 513 -8.64 21.35 17.56
C LYS A 513 -7.30 20.64 17.50
N TYR A 514 -6.55 20.82 16.40
CA TYR A 514 -5.21 20.26 16.27
C TYR A 514 -4.12 21.13 16.87
N VAL A 515 -3.13 20.49 17.50
CA VAL A 515 -1.91 21.11 18.04
C VAL A 515 -0.69 20.24 17.73
N ASN A 516 0.51 20.81 17.76
CA ASN A 516 1.72 20.03 17.84
C ASN A 516 1.91 19.58 19.29
N GLY A 517 2.02 18.27 19.55
CA GLY A 517 1.97 17.74 20.90
C GLY A 517 2.74 16.44 21.12
N GLY A 518 3.99 16.57 21.59
CA GLY A 518 4.79 15.44 22.06
C GLY A 518 5.39 14.56 20.99
N ASN A 519 6.06 13.50 21.44
CA ASN A 519 6.84 12.61 20.59
C ASN A 519 6.24 11.20 20.56
N TYR A 520 6.54 10.47 19.50
CA TYR A 520 6.12 9.10 19.27
C TYR A 520 7.31 8.24 18.86
N HIS A 521 7.62 7.22 19.65
CA HIS A 521 8.74 6.31 19.43
C HIS A 521 8.21 4.88 19.31
N THR A 522 8.66 4.16 18.29
CA THR A 522 8.25 2.78 18.08
C THR A 522 9.45 1.93 17.75
N TRP A 523 9.63 0.84 18.50
CA TRP A 523 10.48 -0.27 18.12
C TRP A 523 9.62 -1.39 17.55
N MET A 524 10.07 -1.96 16.45
CA MET A 524 9.44 -3.10 15.81
C MET A 524 10.45 -4.22 15.59
N PHE A 525 10.07 -5.42 15.95
CA PHE A 525 10.81 -6.65 15.67
C PHE A 525 9.88 -7.56 14.87
N SER A 526 10.32 -8.01 13.71
CA SER A 526 9.55 -8.93 12.89
C SER A 526 10.43 -10.02 12.29
N ILE A 527 9.84 -11.19 12.11
CA ILE A 527 10.45 -12.31 11.40
C ILE A 527 9.43 -12.79 10.36
N ASN A 528 9.87 -13.10 9.16
CA ASN A 528 9.09 -13.81 8.18
C ASN A 528 9.84 -15.07 7.77
N ALA A 529 9.28 -16.23 8.11
CA ALA A 529 9.85 -17.52 7.77
C ALA A 529 8.89 -18.30 6.85
N THR A 530 9.36 -18.66 5.67
CA THR A 530 8.60 -19.43 4.68
C THR A 530 9.26 -20.79 4.45
N GLY A 531 8.46 -21.84 4.61
CA GLY A 531 8.85 -23.24 4.31
C GLY A 531 8.05 -23.78 3.13
N LYS A 532 8.74 -24.49 2.21
CA LYS A 532 8.15 -25.13 1.02
C LYS A 532 8.35 -26.63 1.12
N PHE A 533 7.29 -27.42 1.04
CA PHE A 533 7.27 -28.85 1.29
C PHE A 533 6.63 -29.62 0.13
N PHE A 534 6.93 -30.90 -0.01
CA PHE A 534 6.34 -31.80 -1.00
C PHE A 534 6.44 -31.27 -2.44
N GLY A 535 7.67 -30.91 -2.87
CA GLY A 535 7.89 -30.34 -4.21
C GLY A 535 7.11 -29.03 -4.43
N ASN A 536 7.12 -28.16 -3.43
CA ASN A 536 6.40 -26.87 -3.41
C ASN A 536 4.87 -27.02 -3.49
N SER A 537 4.33 -28.20 -3.16
CA SER A 537 2.86 -28.38 -3.08
C SER A 537 2.28 -27.79 -1.80
N LEU A 538 3.06 -27.66 -0.73
CA LEU A 538 2.66 -26.99 0.51
C LEU A 538 3.65 -25.86 0.81
N VAL A 539 3.13 -24.64 0.95
CA VAL A 539 3.87 -23.44 1.35
C VAL A 539 3.29 -22.96 2.66
N ILE A 540 4.14 -22.80 3.68
CA ILE A 540 3.75 -22.26 4.99
C ILE A 540 4.59 -21.02 5.25
N SER A 541 3.96 -19.90 5.56
CA SER A 541 4.60 -18.66 5.99
C SER A 541 4.15 -18.32 7.41
N PHE A 542 5.10 -17.93 8.25
CA PHE A 542 4.88 -17.50 9.62
C PHE A 542 5.58 -16.16 9.84
N MET A 543 4.82 -15.13 10.21
CA MET A 543 5.29 -13.76 10.35
C MET A 543 4.86 -13.16 11.70
N PRO A 544 5.55 -13.48 12.81
CA PRO A 544 5.35 -12.80 14.09
C PRO A 544 5.96 -11.40 14.05
N GLN A 545 5.31 -10.46 14.75
CA GLN A 545 5.74 -9.08 14.90
C GLN A 545 5.55 -8.65 16.36
N TYR A 546 6.55 -7.99 16.93
CA TYR A 546 6.47 -7.42 18.26
C TYR A 546 6.76 -5.93 18.23
N TRP A 547 5.84 -5.12 18.75
CA TRP A 547 5.88 -3.67 18.70
C TRP A 547 5.92 -3.09 20.10
N LEU A 548 6.80 -2.12 20.30
CA LEU A 548 6.92 -1.33 21.53
C LEU A 548 6.61 0.13 21.17
N TYR A 549 5.44 0.61 21.57
CA TYR A 549 5.01 1.98 21.35
C TYR A 549 5.19 2.80 22.62
N ARG A 550 5.78 3.98 22.48
CA ARG A 550 5.97 4.96 23.56
C ARG A 550 5.66 6.34 23.04
N THR A 551 4.76 7.05 23.74
CA THR A 551 4.42 8.43 23.41
C THR A 551 4.60 9.33 24.61
N SER A 552 4.87 10.61 24.35
CA SER A 552 4.99 11.68 25.33
C SER A 552 4.16 12.89 24.93
N GLY A 553 4.02 13.87 25.83
CA GLY A 553 3.21 15.05 25.59
C GLY A 553 1.72 14.79 25.87
N GLU A 554 0.83 15.25 24.98
CA GLU A 554 -0.61 15.26 25.18
C GLU A 554 -1.19 13.88 25.49
N TYR A 555 -0.81 12.85 24.78
CA TYR A 555 -1.32 11.49 25.03
C TYR A 555 -0.15 10.57 25.33
N ARG A 556 -0.02 10.18 26.61
CA ARG A 556 1.04 9.28 27.05
C ARG A 556 0.58 7.84 26.99
N HIS A 557 1.17 7.08 26.09
CA HIS A 557 0.90 5.65 25.97
C HIS A 557 2.18 4.83 26.08
N SER A 558 2.07 3.68 26.71
CA SER A 558 3.10 2.65 26.77
C SER A 558 2.45 1.32 26.39
N ILE A 559 2.58 0.93 25.14
CA ILE A 559 1.91 -0.24 24.60
C ILE A 559 2.96 -1.22 24.09
N ASN A 560 2.83 -2.47 24.51
CA ASN A 560 3.54 -3.61 23.96
C ASN A 560 2.52 -4.47 23.23
N ASN A 561 2.78 -4.82 21.99
CA ASN A 561 1.84 -5.55 21.18
C ASN A 561 2.53 -6.67 20.40
N LEU A 562 2.09 -7.90 20.63
CA LEU A 562 2.43 -9.04 19.79
C LEU A 562 1.32 -9.22 18.77
N ASN A 563 1.66 -9.13 17.50
CA ASN A 563 0.79 -9.48 16.41
C ASN A 563 1.50 -10.42 15.45
N GLY A 564 0.89 -10.75 14.34
CA GLY A 564 1.51 -11.56 13.32
C GLY A 564 0.49 -12.30 12.50
N ARG A 565 0.99 -13.00 11.50
CA ARG A 565 0.18 -13.79 10.58
C ARG A 565 0.82 -15.15 10.32
N ILE A 566 -0.03 -16.17 10.23
CA ILE A 566 0.33 -17.48 9.68
C ILE A 566 -0.50 -17.69 8.42
N GLN A 567 0.13 -18.21 7.37
CA GLN A 567 -0.53 -18.57 6.12
C GLN A 567 -0.03 -19.93 5.68
N ALA A 568 -0.94 -20.78 5.22
CA ALA A 568 -0.63 -22.05 4.58
C ALA A 568 -1.36 -22.14 3.24
N THR A 569 -0.65 -22.56 2.20
CA THR A 569 -1.22 -22.78 0.86
C THR A 569 -0.85 -24.16 0.38
N TYR A 570 -1.86 -24.96 0.04
CA TYR A 570 -1.68 -26.30 -0.51
C TYR A 570 -2.16 -26.34 -1.96
N TYR A 571 -1.33 -26.85 -2.87
CA TYR A 571 -1.59 -26.97 -4.29
C TYR A 571 -1.79 -28.42 -4.68
N LEU A 572 -2.92 -28.72 -5.33
CA LEU A 572 -3.22 -30.04 -5.89
C LEU A 572 -3.61 -29.90 -7.36
N LYS A 573 -2.70 -30.20 -8.27
CA LYS A 573 -2.87 -29.94 -9.72
C LYS A 573 -3.24 -28.47 -9.97
N ASN A 574 -4.43 -28.23 -10.50
CA ASN A 574 -4.95 -26.89 -10.79
C ASN A 574 -5.78 -26.30 -9.62
N PHE A 575 -5.96 -27.03 -8.52
CA PHE A 575 -6.63 -26.56 -7.32
C PHE A 575 -5.63 -26.03 -6.30
N TYR A 576 -6.08 -25.08 -5.50
CA TYR A 576 -5.36 -24.65 -4.31
C TYR A 576 -6.29 -24.37 -3.15
N LEU A 577 -5.80 -24.61 -1.97
CA LEU A 577 -6.43 -24.24 -0.70
C LEU A 577 -5.47 -23.36 0.07
N MET A 578 -5.88 -22.15 0.41
CA MET A 578 -5.12 -21.24 1.23
C MET A 578 -5.89 -20.94 2.51
N ALA A 579 -5.22 -20.99 3.63
CA ALA A 579 -5.74 -20.53 4.92
C ALA A 579 -4.77 -19.52 5.52
N SER A 580 -5.27 -18.43 6.06
CA SER A 580 -4.50 -17.47 6.82
C SER A 580 -5.22 -17.02 8.08
N TYR A 581 -4.43 -16.73 9.11
CA TYR A 581 -4.89 -16.22 10.39
C TYR A 581 -3.95 -15.09 10.86
N SER A 582 -4.53 -13.94 11.16
CA SER A 582 -3.85 -12.78 11.72
C SER A 582 -4.29 -12.57 13.15
N LEU A 583 -3.33 -12.37 14.05
CA LEU A 583 -3.59 -12.15 15.47
C LEU A 583 -4.30 -10.80 15.70
N LYS A 584 -5.06 -10.73 16.80
CA LYS A 584 -5.56 -9.46 17.37
C LYS A 584 -4.40 -8.49 17.55
N ARG A 585 -4.63 -7.20 17.25
CA ARG A 585 -3.62 -6.16 17.42
C ARG A 585 -4.15 -4.99 18.23
N LYS A 586 -3.25 -4.40 19.03
CA LYS A 586 -3.49 -3.19 19.79
C LYS A 586 -2.42 -2.18 19.43
N LEU A 587 -2.82 -1.04 18.92
CA LEU A 587 -1.91 -0.03 18.39
C LEU A 587 -2.39 1.38 18.73
N PRO A 588 -1.48 2.34 18.86
CA PRO A 588 -1.86 3.74 18.86
C PRO A 588 -2.25 4.15 17.43
N ALA A 589 -3.35 4.86 17.30
CA ALA A 589 -3.89 5.31 16.01
C ALA A 589 -3.82 6.84 15.90
N THR A 590 -3.82 7.35 14.68
CA THR A 590 -3.86 8.78 14.36
C THR A 590 -2.81 9.58 15.14
N GLN A 591 -1.52 9.44 14.82
CA GLN A 591 -0.42 10.09 15.55
C GLN A 591 -0.39 9.74 17.06
N ALA A 592 -0.96 8.59 17.42
CA ALA A 592 -1.09 8.09 18.79
C ALA A 592 -1.98 8.96 19.71
N GLU A 593 -3.01 9.56 19.12
CA GLU A 593 -4.06 10.28 19.87
C GLU A 593 -4.89 9.32 20.74
N TYR A 594 -5.28 8.18 20.17
CA TYR A 594 -6.06 7.14 20.86
C TYR A 594 -5.49 5.74 20.63
N ILE A 595 -5.91 4.80 21.47
CA ILE A 595 -5.55 3.39 21.33
C ILE A 595 -6.65 2.67 20.55
N GLU A 596 -6.27 1.88 19.55
CA GLU A 596 -7.17 1.05 18.76
C GLU A 596 -6.86 -0.43 18.95
N GLU A 597 -7.88 -1.21 19.25
CA GLU A 597 -7.85 -2.68 19.29
C GLU A 597 -8.60 -3.22 18.08
N VAL A 598 -7.87 -3.89 17.19
CA VAL A 598 -8.42 -4.56 16.01
C VAL A 598 -8.44 -6.05 16.27
N PRO A 599 -9.58 -6.72 16.09
CA PRO A 599 -9.70 -8.15 16.37
C PRO A 599 -8.90 -9.00 15.37
N GLU A 600 -8.72 -10.26 15.73
CA GLU A 600 -8.15 -11.28 14.83
C GLU A 600 -8.96 -11.39 13.54
N GLN A 601 -8.28 -11.76 12.46
CA GLN A 601 -8.88 -11.98 11.15
C GLN A 601 -8.41 -13.32 10.59
N ASN A 602 -9.31 -14.01 9.91
CA ASN A 602 -8.96 -15.23 9.20
C ASN A 602 -9.62 -15.28 7.83
N GLN A 603 -9.02 -16.04 6.94
CA GLN A 603 -9.60 -16.35 5.65
C GLN A 603 -9.23 -17.75 5.20
N VAL A 604 -10.15 -18.38 4.51
CA VAL A 604 -9.95 -19.64 3.80
C VAL A 604 -10.38 -19.43 2.36
N ARG A 605 -9.47 -19.68 1.41
CA ARG A 605 -9.73 -19.55 -0.01
C ARG A 605 -9.51 -20.90 -0.68
N PHE A 606 -10.52 -21.38 -1.36
CA PHE A 606 -10.42 -22.49 -2.29
C PHE A 606 -10.51 -21.96 -3.72
N GLY A 607 -9.61 -22.40 -4.58
CA GLY A 607 -9.59 -21.93 -5.95
C GLY A 607 -9.13 -22.99 -6.95
N TRP A 608 -9.46 -22.73 -8.21
CA TRP A 608 -9.04 -23.50 -9.37
C TRP A 608 -8.60 -22.56 -10.48
N GLY A 609 -7.49 -22.90 -11.15
CA GLY A 609 -6.98 -22.10 -12.25
C GLY A 609 -6.19 -22.91 -13.27
N ASN A 610 -6.40 -22.62 -14.55
CA ASN A 610 -5.72 -23.29 -15.68
C ASN A 610 -4.87 -22.33 -16.53
N GLY A 611 -4.62 -21.13 -16.03
CA GLY A 611 -3.87 -20.09 -16.73
C GLY A 611 -4.74 -19.11 -17.53
N ASN A 612 -5.88 -19.51 -18.05
CA ASN A 612 -6.82 -18.61 -18.72
C ASN A 612 -8.03 -18.30 -17.85
N LEU A 613 -8.57 -19.31 -17.15
CA LEU A 613 -9.70 -19.17 -16.24
C LEU A 613 -9.21 -19.41 -14.82
N ASN A 614 -9.55 -18.50 -13.91
CA ASN A 614 -9.36 -18.64 -12.47
C ASN A 614 -10.70 -18.43 -11.78
N LEU A 615 -11.06 -19.39 -10.91
CA LEU A 615 -12.27 -19.37 -10.10
C LEU A 615 -11.88 -19.53 -8.65
N SER A 616 -12.45 -18.73 -7.75
CA SER A 616 -12.19 -18.88 -6.32
C SER A 616 -13.40 -18.55 -5.46
N VAL A 617 -13.48 -19.24 -4.33
CA VAL A 617 -14.38 -18.96 -3.23
C VAL A 617 -13.55 -18.64 -2.00
N THR A 618 -13.80 -17.52 -1.38
CA THR A 618 -13.09 -17.08 -0.17
C THR A 618 -14.10 -16.87 0.96
N ALA A 619 -13.90 -17.56 2.08
CA ALA A 619 -14.59 -17.29 3.32
C ALA A 619 -13.69 -16.43 4.20
N TYR A 620 -14.15 -15.23 4.55
CA TYR A 620 -13.47 -14.32 5.46
C TYR A 620 -14.09 -14.41 6.83
N ASN A 621 -13.28 -14.32 7.88
CA ASN A 621 -13.69 -14.35 9.28
C ASN A 621 -14.62 -15.54 9.59
N PHE A 622 -14.23 -16.72 9.09
CA PHE A 622 -14.96 -17.96 9.26
C PHE A 622 -15.20 -18.23 10.75
N PHE A 623 -16.42 -18.58 11.13
CA PHE A 623 -16.92 -18.73 12.50
C PHE A 623 -17.07 -17.43 13.31
N ARG A 624 -16.80 -16.25 12.77
CA ARG A 624 -16.95 -14.99 13.49
C ARG A 624 -18.34 -14.39 13.26
N ASN A 625 -19.16 -14.37 14.30
CA ASN A 625 -20.47 -13.73 14.31
C ASN A 625 -20.41 -12.41 15.07
N SER A 626 -19.54 -11.48 14.64
CA SER A 626 -19.37 -10.16 15.27
C SER A 626 -19.10 -9.11 14.21
N TRP A 627 -19.84 -8.00 14.30
CA TRP A 627 -19.67 -6.84 13.44
C TRP A 627 -18.58 -5.86 13.96
N VAL A 628 -18.01 -6.12 15.14
CA VAL A 628 -17.00 -5.25 15.74
C VAL A 628 -15.74 -5.23 14.88
N GLY A 629 -15.47 -4.09 14.25
CA GLY A 629 -14.29 -3.82 13.43
C GLY A 629 -13.10 -3.38 14.24
N SER A 630 -13.32 -2.48 15.20
CA SER A 630 -12.32 -2.06 16.19
C SER A 630 -12.96 -1.44 17.41
N VAL A 631 -12.18 -1.38 18.49
CA VAL A 631 -12.51 -0.64 19.71
C VAL A 631 -11.46 0.44 19.91
N GLN A 632 -11.90 1.68 20.02
CA GLN A 632 -11.04 2.86 20.16
C GLN A 632 -11.26 3.49 21.53
N LYS A 633 -10.16 3.90 22.20
CA LYS A 633 -10.21 4.55 23.51
C LYS A 633 -9.28 5.75 23.56
N LEU A 634 -9.82 6.87 23.99
CA LEU A 634 -9.09 8.10 24.26
C LEU A 634 -9.37 8.54 25.70
N GLN A 635 -8.34 9.07 26.34
CA GLN A 635 -8.44 9.72 27.66
C GLN A 635 -7.66 11.02 27.64
N SER A 636 -8.30 12.11 28.04
CA SER A 636 -7.70 13.43 28.17
C SER A 636 -8.24 14.16 29.40
N GLU A 637 -7.78 15.37 29.64
CA GLU A 637 -8.21 16.16 30.81
C GLU A 637 -9.71 16.48 30.77
N TYR A 638 -10.22 16.93 29.62
CA TYR A 638 -11.60 17.43 29.48
C TYR A 638 -12.53 16.48 28.74
N TYR A 639 -11.98 15.46 28.07
CA TYR A 639 -12.77 14.57 27.21
C TYR A 639 -12.21 13.16 27.15
N ASP A 640 -13.07 12.18 27.42
CA ASP A 640 -12.77 10.77 27.18
C ASP A 640 -13.75 10.18 26.19
N PHE A 641 -13.33 9.19 25.42
CA PHE A 641 -14.27 8.34 24.69
C PHE A 641 -13.86 6.85 24.67
N SER A 642 -14.89 6.01 24.60
CA SER A 642 -14.79 4.60 24.21
C SER A 642 -15.73 4.38 23.05
N ARG A 643 -15.18 4.03 21.88
CA ARG A 643 -15.93 3.86 20.64
C ARG A 643 -15.76 2.46 20.09
N ILE A 644 -16.87 1.80 19.77
CA ILE A 644 -16.91 0.55 19.01
C ILE A 644 -17.25 0.92 17.56
N LYS A 645 -16.37 0.61 16.63
CA LYS A 645 -16.65 0.71 15.20
C LYS A 645 -17.18 -0.61 14.70
N TYR A 646 -18.31 -0.58 14.03
CA TYR A 646 -18.87 -1.74 13.34
C TYR A 646 -18.46 -1.74 11.88
N SER A 647 -18.14 -2.92 11.37
CA SER A 647 -17.72 -3.12 9.98
C SER A 647 -18.16 -4.49 9.49
N THR A 648 -18.79 -4.53 8.34
CA THR A 648 -19.11 -5.78 7.67
C THR A 648 -17.88 -6.59 7.32
N ALA A 649 -16.73 -5.93 7.11
CA ALA A 649 -15.45 -6.59 6.90
C ALA A 649 -15.01 -7.49 8.06
N SER A 650 -15.53 -7.27 9.26
CA SER A 650 -15.20 -8.04 10.47
C SER A 650 -16.12 -9.24 10.72
N HIS A 651 -17.26 -9.28 10.06
CA HIS A 651 -18.21 -10.40 10.12
C HIS A 651 -17.86 -11.49 9.11
N MET A 652 -18.37 -12.70 9.31
CA MET A 652 -18.27 -13.77 8.32
C MET A 652 -18.89 -13.35 6.99
N ARG A 653 -18.16 -13.49 5.91
CA ARG A 653 -18.62 -13.23 4.55
C ARG A 653 -17.98 -14.19 3.56
N ILE A 654 -18.66 -14.44 2.46
CA ILE A 654 -18.20 -15.33 1.38
C ILE A 654 -18.09 -14.50 0.10
N SER A 655 -16.97 -14.63 -0.60
CA SER A 655 -16.72 -14.03 -1.90
C SER A 655 -16.55 -15.09 -2.97
N PHE A 656 -17.18 -14.87 -4.10
CA PHE A 656 -17.03 -15.66 -5.32
C PHE A 656 -16.35 -14.77 -6.35
N ALA A 657 -15.21 -15.21 -6.86
CA ALA A 657 -14.47 -14.47 -7.88
C ALA A 657 -14.20 -15.36 -9.10
N ALA A 658 -14.34 -14.75 -10.28
CA ALA A 658 -14.04 -15.36 -11.56
C ALA A 658 -13.19 -14.39 -12.40
N THR A 659 -12.15 -14.92 -13.02
CA THR A 659 -11.29 -14.15 -13.92
C THR A 659 -11.04 -14.97 -15.18
N TYR A 660 -11.28 -14.38 -16.34
CA TYR A 660 -10.98 -14.98 -17.62
C TYR A 660 -10.02 -14.10 -18.43
N THR A 661 -8.92 -14.69 -18.88
CA THR A 661 -7.89 -14.00 -19.67
C THR A 661 -7.70 -14.71 -20.99
N PHE A 662 -7.92 -14.01 -22.10
CA PHE A 662 -7.61 -14.53 -23.41
C PHE A 662 -6.48 -13.72 -24.05
N GLY A 663 -5.46 -14.43 -24.52
CA GLY A 663 -4.32 -13.85 -25.23
C GLY A 663 -4.43 -14.03 -26.72
N TYR A 664 -3.84 -13.12 -27.46
CA TYR A 664 -3.79 -13.14 -28.92
C TYR A 664 -2.43 -12.63 -29.41
N GLY A 665 -2.10 -12.97 -30.67
CA GLY A 665 -0.84 -12.57 -31.29
C GLY A 665 0.31 -13.52 -30.98
N LYS A 666 1.55 -13.05 -31.19
CA LYS A 666 2.78 -13.83 -31.11
C LYS A 666 3.66 -13.35 -29.97
N LYS A 667 3.96 -14.24 -29.02
CA LYS A 667 4.95 -14.00 -27.98
C LYS A 667 6.36 -14.20 -28.53
N VAL A 668 7.32 -13.44 -28.01
CA VAL A 668 8.73 -13.55 -28.35
C VAL A 668 9.50 -13.99 -27.10
N ASP A 669 10.24 -15.08 -27.21
CA ASP A 669 11.26 -15.46 -26.25
C ASP A 669 12.57 -14.70 -26.55
N ARG A 670 12.52 -13.38 -26.54
CA ARG A 670 13.75 -12.59 -26.47
C ARG A 670 14.21 -12.58 -25.04
N TYR A 671 15.48 -12.97 -24.83
CA TYR A 671 16.18 -12.60 -23.61
C TYR A 671 16.08 -11.09 -23.49
N ASP A 672 15.62 -10.61 -22.33
CA ASP A 672 15.62 -9.18 -22.09
C ASP A 672 17.03 -8.69 -22.33
N GLU A 673 17.20 -7.72 -23.22
CA GLU A 673 18.40 -6.91 -23.21
C GLU A 673 18.37 -6.20 -21.84
N VAL A 674 18.96 -6.85 -20.84
CA VAL A 674 19.45 -6.17 -19.66
C VAL A 674 20.33 -5.08 -20.24
N MET A 675 19.99 -3.81 -20.00
CA MET A 675 20.97 -2.76 -20.26
C MET A 675 22.23 -3.22 -19.57
N LYS A 676 23.28 -3.60 -20.34
CA LYS A 676 24.55 -4.07 -19.82
C LYS A 676 25.15 -2.97 -18.96
N GLY A 677 24.83 -3.05 -17.72
CA GLY A 677 25.21 -2.17 -16.66
C GLY A 677 25.58 -2.95 -15.43
N GLU A 678 25.16 -4.19 -15.35
CA GLU A 678 25.68 -5.16 -14.40
C GLU A 678 26.77 -5.95 -15.14
N ALA A 679 28.02 -5.57 -14.92
CA ALA A 679 29.15 -6.45 -15.14
C ALA A 679 29.02 -7.57 -14.10
N VAL A 680 28.25 -8.60 -14.43
CA VAL A 680 28.49 -9.92 -13.86
C VAL A 680 29.91 -10.25 -14.26
N GLY A 681 30.82 -10.31 -13.30
CA GLY A 681 32.19 -10.68 -13.55
C GLY A 681 32.20 -12.00 -14.30
N SER A 682 32.65 -11.96 -15.55
CA SER A 682 32.85 -13.14 -16.37
C SER A 682 33.91 -13.98 -15.70
N ALA A 683 33.51 -15.06 -15.04
CA ALA A 683 34.39 -16.15 -14.64
C ALA A 683 34.65 -17.05 -15.87
N ILE A 684 35.09 -16.46 -16.97
CA ILE A 684 35.67 -17.22 -18.07
C ILE A 684 37.13 -17.39 -17.69
N LEU A 685 37.45 -18.58 -17.20
CA LEU A 685 38.80 -19.10 -17.25
C LEU A 685 39.23 -19.15 -18.74
N LYS A 686 40.21 -18.31 -19.09
CA LYS A 686 40.95 -18.43 -20.32
C LYS A 686 42.09 -19.44 -20.11
#